data_807e87662e95ea0f9eaebee6038c7f5c
#
_entry.id   807e87662e95ea0f9eaebee6038c7f5c
#
_cell.length_a   1.000
_cell.length_b   1.000
_cell.length_c   1.000
_cell.angle_alpha   90.00
_cell.angle_beta   90.00
_cell.angle_gamma   90.00
#
_symmetry.space_group_name_H-M   'P 1'
#
loop_
_entity.id
_entity.type
_entity.pdbx_description
1 polymer ?
#
loop_
_entity_poly.entity_id
_entity_poly.type
_entity_poly.pdbx_seq_one_letter_code
_entity_poly.pdbx_strand_id
1 'polypeptide(L)'
;FADSGVTAVGDPHQAIYGWRGASAAALDTFHQRFNPTGTALLKSGTSPAEATPVLELSTSWRNDSTILEVANVVSAPLRSGVVEDGDPVGEHLTVAPLRARPAAFGLEPGAVYGAFLQDPAEEARTVVAFLAERWSPSAEMAVLCRTRAQMEPIAAELEEAGLPYTIIGLGGMLYVPEVADVRALLTAASDPERGDRVVRLLTGFGIGARDLRALASLARELTRPATESGKEAPGTHGDHAEADSPLLSEALDTLLRWHEDGVQEEQEESAAARDLTEAGRAVALRTARAIRRIREAVSLPLPDLVALAEQVLDLDIEIAARVGHTMGHRALDSFHETARAFAADTDAPTLTGFLEWLDAAEEHEDAMSAPEVEPSPGAVQLLTVHAAKGLEWDVVAVPGMDEQVFPSYTSAVKDDLRVAETGWMGSTSTFPFPLRADAGDLPPFTVGDLDPAVTDKPLLTEAMSAYKEALGRQSLREERRLAYVAFTRARHELLLTGSHLSKTASKPRRPSRFLTELQRRDLLSPYAEGWVDFDESRPNPLTALTQVGTWPPDADAAEPLDNQAPEAEKEGTAVTDRLADVRRARYTAAAQVTAAMGGTEPVQEVPAQAQPDDEMVWRWRLEAGLLLAERSRALSGGPAVRLPEHLAATRLDDLRADRHQFALDLRRPLPPEPRAAGRLGTVFHDAVAQRLSARGTLFGLGQAGVPDSLGPQDRDRIERWLETAENLPLLEDYVLAETETDREITIGATTLRCRMDAVFHRLDGSGWLIVDWKTGRRQVPVDQLSVYVHAWAASQGVPTASVRAAYVYVDYPGGRVDELTAEGLLGLDQIESALAPGSPPEEMTPLPAPEQPG
;
A
#
# COMPACT_ATOMS: atom_id res chain seq x y z
N PHE A 1 40.81 -0.33 -7.20
CA PHE A 1 40.68 0.26 -5.86
C PHE A 1 41.89 0.05 -4.96
N ALA A 2 42.91 -0.71 -5.42
CA ALA A 2 44.11 -1.05 -4.58
C ALA A 2 44.92 0.16 -4.10
N ASP A 3 44.80 1.30 -4.78
CA ASP A 3 45.59 2.52 -4.48
C ASP A 3 44.72 3.69 -3.95
N SER A 4 43.42 3.46 -3.68
CA SER A 4 42.53 4.51 -3.18
C SER A 4 42.43 4.41 -1.65
N GLY A 5 42.60 5.54 -0.97
CA GLY A 5 42.34 5.62 0.45
C GLY A 5 40.82 5.51 0.72
N VAL A 6 40.42 4.60 1.59
CA VAL A 6 39.00 4.43 2.00
C VAL A 6 38.87 4.79 3.47
N THR A 7 37.94 5.67 3.80
CA THR A 7 37.62 6.05 5.17
C THR A 7 36.14 5.67 5.44
N ALA A 8 35.92 4.91 6.50
CA ALA A 8 34.56 4.62 6.98
C ALA A 8 34.26 5.50 8.19
N VAL A 9 33.03 6.05 8.20
CA VAL A 9 32.49 6.86 9.32
C VAL A 9 31.17 6.22 9.78
N GLY A 10 31.01 6.07 11.08
CA GLY A 10 29.77 5.53 11.64
C GLY A 10 29.79 5.55 13.17
N ASP A 11 28.62 5.32 13.74
CA ASP A 11 28.42 5.16 15.18
C ASP A 11 27.80 3.78 15.45
N PRO A 12 28.53 2.82 16.06
CA PRO A 12 28.02 1.48 16.39
C PRO A 12 26.82 1.52 17.34
N HIS A 13 26.69 2.59 18.16
CA HIS A 13 25.54 2.78 19.03
C HIS A 13 24.28 3.25 18.28
N GLN A 14 24.40 3.68 17.02
CA GLN A 14 23.27 4.02 16.15
C GLN A 14 22.95 2.92 15.12
N ALA A 15 23.46 1.71 15.28
CA ALA A 15 23.10 0.55 14.47
C ALA A 15 21.75 -0.01 14.96
N ILE A 16 20.66 0.58 14.48
CA ILE A 16 19.28 0.27 14.89
C ILE A 16 18.47 -0.53 13.86
N TYR A 17 19.08 -0.93 12.76
CA TYR A 17 18.46 -1.73 11.70
C TYR A 17 18.97 -3.18 11.68
N GLY A 18 19.21 -3.77 12.85
CA GLY A 18 19.68 -5.15 13.01
C GLY A 18 18.72 -6.18 12.36
N TRP A 19 17.44 -5.93 12.42
CA TRP A 19 16.41 -6.74 11.76
C TRP A 19 16.49 -6.72 10.21
N ARG A 20 17.11 -5.68 9.60
CA ARG A 20 17.46 -5.60 8.17
C ARG A 20 18.85 -6.18 7.85
N GLY A 21 19.54 -6.77 8.82
CA GLY A 21 20.90 -7.28 8.64
C GLY A 21 22.01 -6.24 8.82
N ALA A 22 21.68 -5.03 9.32
CA ALA A 22 22.71 -4.09 9.72
C ALA A 22 23.45 -4.60 10.97
N SER A 23 24.77 -4.76 10.89
CA SER A 23 25.60 -5.16 12.02
C SER A 23 26.30 -3.98 12.68
N ALA A 24 26.24 -3.91 14.02
CA ALA A 24 27.02 -2.97 14.79
C ALA A 24 28.53 -3.24 14.64
N ALA A 25 28.91 -4.47 14.31
CA ALA A 25 30.29 -4.89 14.10
C ALA A 25 30.84 -4.56 12.69
N ALA A 26 30.03 -3.93 11.82
CA ALA A 26 30.49 -3.60 10.46
C ALA A 26 31.75 -2.71 10.44
N LEU A 27 31.90 -1.81 11.43
CA LEU A 27 33.12 -1.01 11.61
C LEU A 27 34.26 -1.83 12.20
N ASP A 28 33.97 -2.80 13.05
CA ASP A 28 34.99 -3.67 13.68
C ASP A 28 35.68 -4.52 12.62
N THR A 29 34.95 -4.96 11.60
CA THR A 29 35.49 -5.82 10.51
C THR A 29 35.98 -5.02 9.29
N PHE A 30 35.87 -3.70 9.30
CA PHE A 30 36.27 -2.84 8.17
C PHE A 30 37.70 -3.08 7.72
N HIS A 31 38.64 -3.16 8.67
CA HIS A 31 40.06 -3.40 8.38
C HIS A 31 40.30 -4.75 7.69
N GLN A 32 39.51 -5.78 7.96
CA GLN A 32 39.66 -7.11 7.35
C GLN A 32 39.39 -7.07 5.84
N ARG A 33 38.54 -6.17 5.38
CA ARG A 33 38.20 -5.99 3.95
C ARG A 33 39.17 -5.05 3.23
N PHE A 34 39.57 -3.95 3.89
CA PHE A 34 40.28 -2.85 3.27
C PHE A 34 41.77 -2.78 3.67
N ASN A 35 42.19 -3.45 4.75
CA ASN A 35 43.55 -3.61 5.17
C ASN A 35 43.79 -5.01 5.76
N PRO A 36 43.69 -6.09 4.96
CA PRO A 36 43.70 -7.47 5.45
C PRO A 36 45.01 -7.91 6.08
N THR A 37 46.10 -7.19 5.79
CA THR A 37 47.43 -7.45 6.40
C THR A 37 47.71 -6.62 7.66
N GLY A 38 46.83 -5.64 7.95
CA GLY A 38 46.92 -4.76 9.09
C GLY A 38 46.02 -5.17 10.26
N THR A 39 46.10 -4.43 11.35
CA THR A 39 45.22 -4.56 12.52
C THR A 39 44.28 -3.35 12.65
N ALA A 40 43.06 -3.56 13.15
CA ALA A 40 42.12 -2.47 13.36
C ALA A 40 42.54 -1.49 14.45
N LEU A 41 43.26 -1.97 15.44
CA LEU A 41 43.67 -1.18 16.62
C LEU A 41 45.15 -1.23 16.78
N LEU A 42 45.76 -0.14 17.26
CA LEU A 42 47.13 -0.10 17.71
C LEU A 42 47.26 -0.98 18.95
N LYS A 43 47.69 -2.23 18.76
CA LYS A 43 48.05 -3.12 19.86
C LYS A 43 49.50 -2.84 20.23
N SER A 44 49.88 -3.12 21.51
CA SER A 44 51.26 -3.00 21.96
C SER A 44 52.18 -3.83 21.06
N GLY A 45 53.12 -3.18 20.38
CA GLY A 45 54.07 -3.82 19.46
C GLY A 45 53.66 -3.74 17.97
N THR A 46 52.48 -3.17 17.61
CA THR A 46 52.10 -2.96 16.22
C THR A 46 52.64 -1.63 15.70
N SER A 47 53.29 -1.65 14.51
CA SER A 47 53.74 -0.43 13.86
C SER A 47 52.54 0.43 13.42
N PRO A 48 52.56 1.77 13.61
CA PRO A 48 51.49 2.65 13.13
C PRO A 48 51.23 2.55 11.63
N ALA A 49 52.21 2.13 10.84
CA ALA A 49 52.07 1.93 9.39
C ALA A 49 51.28 0.66 9.01
N GLU A 50 51.17 -0.28 9.94
CA GLU A 50 50.48 -1.57 9.76
C GLU A 50 49.06 -1.57 10.34
N ALA A 51 48.73 -0.53 11.13
CA ALA A 51 47.40 -0.41 11.76
C ALA A 51 46.46 0.46 10.94
N THR A 52 45.19 0.07 10.86
CA THR A 52 44.11 0.95 10.38
C THR A 52 43.82 1.98 11.49
N PRO A 53 44.04 3.28 11.26
CA PRO A 53 43.81 4.28 12.29
C PRO A 53 42.30 4.41 12.61
N VAL A 54 41.99 4.45 13.91
CA VAL A 54 40.65 4.73 14.42
C VAL A 54 40.69 6.10 15.09
N LEU A 55 39.86 7.02 14.56
CA LEU A 55 39.72 8.35 15.08
C LEU A 55 38.35 8.49 15.73
N GLU A 56 38.29 9.02 16.95
CA GLU A 56 37.06 9.17 17.70
C GLU A 56 36.50 10.61 17.57
N LEU A 57 35.23 10.71 17.22
CA LEU A 57 34.46 11.97 17.26
C LEU A 57 33.62 11.97 18.54
N SER A 58 34.22 12.27 19.68
CA SER A 58 33.55 12.18 20.99
C SER A 58 32.86 13.47 21.45
N THR A 59 33.07 14.61 20.79
CA THR A 59 32.42 15.88 21.13
C THR A 59 31.12 16.05 20.37
N SER A 60 29.99 16.10 21.08
CA SER A 60 28.71 16.46 20.49
C SER A 60 28.52 17.98 20.43
N TRP A 61 28.29 18.52 19.27
CA TRP A 61 27.98 19.93 19.06
C TRP A 61 26.49 20.24 19.14
N ARG A 62 25.67 19.22 19.08
CA ARG A 62 24.21 19.27 19.03
C ARG A 62 23.59 19.41 20.42
N ASN A 63 23.88 18.45 21.28
CA ASN A 63 23.16 18.26 22.52
C ASN A 63 23.75 19.06 23.69
N ASP A 64 22.91 19.51 24.57
CA ASP A 64 23.29 20.09 25.87
C ASP A 64 23.74 18.99 26.85
N SER A 65 24.42 19.41 27.95
CA SER A 65 25.20 18.50 28.79
C SER A 65 24.37 17.44 29.50
N THR A 66 23.20 17.81 30.06
CA THR A 66 22.31 16.85 30.77
C THR A 66 21.76 15.77 29.83
N ILE A 67 21.43 16.14 28.59
CA ILE A 67 20.97 15.20 27.58
C ILE A 67 22.08 14.18 27.24
N LEU A 68 23.32 14.64 27.10
CA LEU A 68 24.45 13.76 26.87
C LEU A 68 24.73 12.84 28.06
N GLU A 69 24.53 13.31 29.28
CA GLU A 69 24.68 12.51 30.49
C GLU A 69 23.68 11.35 30.50
N VAL A 70 22.39 11.64 30.20
CA VAL A 70 21.34 10.64 30.07
C VAL A 70 21.64 9.63 28.95
N ALA A 71 22.05 10.10 27.77
CA ALA A 71 22.43 9.25 26.64
C ALA A 71 23.64 8.36 26.97
N ASN A 72 24.61 8.92 27.69
CA ASN A 72 25.79 8.16 28.13
C ASN A 72 25.46 7.07 29.16
N VAL A 73 24.48 7.31 30.04
CA VAL A 73 24.01 6.30 31.01
C VAL A 73 23.34 5.15 30.27
N VAL A 74 22.39 5.43 29.36
CA VAL A 74 21.68 4.39 28.62
C VAL A 74 22.63 3.58 27.74
N SER A 75 23.63 4.22 27.13
CA SER A 75 24.60 3.51 26.27
C SER A 75 25.78 2.86 27.03
N ALA A 76 25.94 3.12 28.34
CA ALA A 76 27.06 2.58 29.10
C ALA A 76 27.22 1.05 29.02
N PRO A 77 26.13 0.24 29.13
CA PRO A 77 26.25 -1.21 28.98
C PRO A 77 26.72 -1.69 27.60
N LEU A 78 26.47 -0.89 26.54
CA LEU A 78 26.96 -1.19 25.19
C LEU A 78 28.50 -1.02 25.08
N ARG A 79 29.11 -0.18 25.93
CA ARG A 79 30.53 0.10 25.94
C ARG A 79 31.35 -0.86 26.81
N SER A 80 30.74 -1.38 27.85
CA SER A 80 31.50 -2.10 28.90
C SER A 80 31.94 -3.50 28.49
N GLY A 81 31.41 -4.05 27.38
CA GLY A 81 31.74 -5.43 26.96
C GLY A 81 31.35 -6.51 27.98
N VAL A 82 30.90 -6.10 29.17
CA VAL A 82 30.46 -6.98 30.26
C VAL A 82 28.94 -6.94 30.26
N VAL A 83 28.32 -8.04 29.83
CA VAL A 83 26.91 -8.27 30.04
C VAL A 83 26.74 -8.55 31.54
N GLU A 84 25.61 -8.12 32.13
CA GLU A 84 25.27 -8.31 33.55
C GLU A 84 25.35 -9.79 34.02
N ASP A 85 25.53 -10.76 33.10
CA ASP A 85 25.64 -12.20 33.33
C ASP A 85 26.91 -12.87 32.78
N GLY A 86 28.00 -12.14 32.51
CA GLY A 86 29.32 -12.76 32.32
C GLY A 86 29.67 -13.37 30.97
N ASP A 87 28.80 -13.24 29.96
CA ASP A 87 29.15 -13.66 28.61
C ASP A 87 30.05 -12.64 27.92
N PRO A 88 31.21 -13.00 27.41
CA PRO A 88 32.08 -12.08 26.68
C PRO A 88 31.39 -11.73 25.36
N VAL A 89 31.00 -10.49 25.21
CA VAL A 89 30.72 -9.92 23.89
C VAL A 89 32.05 -9.85 23.15
N GLY A 90 32.10 -10.28 21.90
CA GLY A 90 33.28 -10.20 21.06
C GLY A 90 33.96 -8.81 21.12
N GLU A 91 35.25 -8.75 20.87
CA GLU A 91 36.01 -7.49 20.86
C GLU A 91 35.43 -6.51 19.85
N HIS A 92 34.54 -5.63 20.32
CA HIS A 92 33.99 -4.53 19.52
C HIS A 92 34.78 -3.25 19.71
N LEU A 93 34.80 -2.39 18.69
CA LEU A 93 35.35 -1.04 18.82
C LEU A 93 34.71 -0.32 20.00
N THR A 94 35.53 0.09 20.94
CA THR A 94 35.09 0.83 22.12
C THR A 94 34.76 2.26 21.69
N VAL A 95 33.51 2.68 21.84
CA VAL A 95 33.10 4.05 21.60
C VAL A 95 33.23 4.87 22.87
N ALA A 96 33.95 5.99 22.81
CA ALA A 96 34.07 6.89 23.95
C ALA A 96 32.73 7.52 24.35
N PRO A 97 32.50 7.81 25.64
CA PRO A 97 31.33 8.59 26.05
C PRO A 97 31.30 9.95 25.36
N LEU A 98 30.09 10.39 24.95
CA LEU A 98 29.93 11.70 24.36
C LEU A 98 30.27 12.81 25.38
N ARG A 99 30.99 13.84 24.91
CA ARG A 99 31.32 15.04 25.65
C ARG A 99 30.56 16.24 25.07
N ALA A 100 30.15 17.11 25.94
CA ALA A 100 29.54 18.36 25.53
C ALA A 100 30.54 19.28 24.81
N ARG A 101 30.00 20.14 23.91
CA ARG A 101 30.79 21.24 23.33
C ARG A 101 31.40 22.11 24.41
N PRO A 102 32.54 22.76 24.16
CA PRO A 102 33.17 23.65 25.15
C PRO A 102 32.25 24.84 25.50
N ALA A 103 32.25 25.26 26.78
CA ALA A 103 31.39 26.33 27.30
C ALA A 103 31.53 27.67 26.52
N ALA A 104 32.69 27.93 25.91
CA ALA A 104 32.92 29.09 25.07
C ALA A 104 32.00 29.18 23.83
N PHE A 105 31.36 28.06 23.47
CA PHE A 105 30.43 27.96 22.33
C PHE A 105 28.94 27.89 22.74
N GLY A 106 28.58 28.50 23.88
CA GLY A 106 27.20 28.62 24.33
C GLY A 106 26.60 27.31 24.82
N LEU A 107 27.35 26.55 25.63
CA LEU A 107 26.83 25.36 26.29
C LEU A 107 25.81 25.76 27.36
N GLU A 108 24.57 25.29 27.21
CA GLU A 108 23.54 25.29 28.23
C GLU A 108 23.51 23.91 28.91
N PRO A 109 23.02 23.81 30.17
CA PRO A 109 22.91 22.51 30.82
C PRO A 109 21.87 21.61 30.12
N GLY A 110 20.83 22.19 29.54
CA GLY A 110 19.67 21.47 29.03
C GLY A 110 18.81 20.92 30.14
N ALA A 111 17.67 20.34 29.82
CA ALA A 111 16.77 19.77 30.82
C ALA A 111 16.22 18.41 30.39
N VAL A 112 16.16 17.47 31.33
CA VAL A 112 15.55 16.16 31.11
C VAL A 112 14.49 15.93 32.17
N TYR A 113 13.28 15.68 31.71
CA TYR A 113 12.12 15.46 32.55
C TYR A 113 11.64 14.02 32.49
N GLY A 114 11.03 13.56 33.58
CA GLY A 114 10.45 12.23 33.67
C GLY A 114 9.11 12.22 34.34
N ALA A 115 8.17 11.45 33.81
CA ALA A 115 6.89 11.19 34.45
C ALA A 115 6.42 9.76 34.18
N PHE A 116 5.77 9.13 35.16
CA PHE A 116 5.16 7.82 34.98
C PHE A 116 3.71 7.87 35.52
N LEU A 117 2.77 7.77 34.61
CA LEU A 117 1.39 8.22 34.77
C LEU A 117 0.45 7.02 34.94
N GLN A 118 -0.83 7.28 35.20
CA GLN A 118 -1.78 6.21 35.44
C GLN A 118 -2.15 5.45 34.17
N ASP A 119 -2.48 6.17 33.09
CA ASP A 119 -2.98 5.59 31.85
C ASP A 119 -2.48 6.33 30.60
N PRO A 120 -2.63 5.75 29.39
CA PRO A 120 -2.15 6.35 28.16
C PRO A 120 -2.83 7.69 27.77
N ALA A 121 -4.06 7.95 28.23
CA ALA A 121 -4.73 9.21 27.94
C ALA A 121 -4.13 10.34 28.78
N GLU A 122 -3.84 10.08 30.05
CA GLU A 122 -3.13 11.02 30.91
C GLU A 122 -1.71 11.27 30.40
N GLU A 123 -1.05 10.23 29.90
CA GLU A 123 0.28 10.35 29.29
C GLU A 123 0.23 11.28 28.05
N ALA A 124 -0.73 11.07 27.15
CA ALA A 124 -0.88 11.92 25.96
C ALA A 124 -1.13 13.38 26.33
N ARG A 125 -2.04 13.65 27.30
CA ARG A 125 -2.29 15.00 27.81
C ARG A 125 -1.03 15.64 28.40
N THR A 126 -0.25 14.88 29.15
CA THR A 126 1.00 15.36 29.78
C THR A 126 2.06 15.72 28.74
N VAL A 127 2.22 14.87 27.73
CA VAL A 127 3.13 15.13 26.59
C VAL A 127 2.71 16.40 25.86
N VAL A 128 1.42 16.55 25.55
CA VAL A 128 0.92 17.72 24.82
C VAL A 128 1.02 19.00 25.67
N ALA A 129 0.73 18.94 26.97
CA ALA A 129 0.92 20.07 27.88
C ALA A 129 2.38 20.53 27.92
N PHE A 130 3.33 19.58 27.98
CA PHE A 130 4.77 19.89 27.94
C PHE A 130 5.17 20.62 26.65
N LEU A 131 4.65 20.15 25.49
CA LEU A 131 4.93 20.78 24.20
C LEU A 131 4.25 22.14 24.09
N ALA A 132 3.00 22.30 24.57
CA ALA A 132 2.27 23.55 24.53
C ALA A 132 2.94 24.68 25.30
N GLU A 133 3.53 24.38 26.46
CA GLU A 133 4.29 25.35 27.25
C GLU A 133 5.52 25.90 26.53
N ARG A 134 6.06 25.14 25.58
CA ARG A 134 7.32 25.41 24.86
C ARG A 134 7.11 25.81 23.40
N TRP A 135 5.88 25.74 22.96
CA TRP A 135 5.56 25.97 21.57
C TRP A 135 5.79 27.43 21.15
N SER A 136 6.44 27.57 20.02
CA SER A 136 6.51 28.84 19.27
C SER A 136 6.57 28.52 17.76
N PRO A 137 6.24 29.46 16.87
CA PRO A 137 6.31 29.23 15.43
C PRO A 137 7.69 28.86 14.88
N SER A 138 8.75 29.10 15.64
CA SER A 138 10.15 28.80 15.29
C SER A 138 10.72 27.61 16.06
N ALA A 139 9.99 27.03 17.03
CA ALA A 139 10.49 25.91 17.82
C ALA A 139 10.41 24.62 17.01
N GLU A 140 11.50 23.87 16.96
CA GLU A 140 11.57 22.56 16.37
C GLU A 140 11.25 21.50 17.44
N MET A 141 10.10 20.85 17.31
CA MET A 141 9.61 19.90 18.31
C MET A 141 9.24 18.57 17.71
N ALA A 142 9.48 17.48 18.45
CA ALA A 142 9.08 16.14 18.04
C ALA A 142 8.58 15.28 19.18
N VAL A 143 7.69 14.33 18.83
CA VAL A 143 7.33 13.19 19.67
C VAL A 143 7.82 11.92 19.00
N LEU A 144 8.71 11.20 19.68
CA LEU A 144 9.34 9.99 19.17
C LEU A 144 8.68 8.76 19.78
N CYS A 145 7.81 8.12 19.03
CA CYS A 145 7.06 6.96 19.45
C CYS A 145 7.83 5.66 19.16
N ARG A 146 7.72 4.67 20.06
CA ARG A 146 8.26 3.33 19.79
C ARG A 146 7.39 2.56 18.82
N THR A 147 6.07 2.78 18.86
CA THR A 147 5.09 2.18 17.96
C THR A 147 4.14 3.25 17.42
N ARG A 148 3.55 3.02 16.27
CA ARG A 148 2.58 3.94 15.65
C ARG A 148 1.30 4.09 16.47
N ALA A 149 0.86 3.02 17.12
CA ALA A 149 -0.34 3.05 17.96
C ALA A 149 -0.28 4.12 19.05
N GLN A 150 0.92 4.59 19.43
CA GLN A 150 1.11 5.67 20.38
C GLN A 150 0.87 7.06 19.75
N MET A 151 0.89 7.20 18.44
CA MET A 151 0.74 8.50 17.76
C MET A 151 -0.72 8.98 17.77
N GLU A 152 -1.68 8.07 17.61
CA GLU A 152 -3.10 8.41 17.51
C GLU A 152 -3.62 9.20 18.73
N PRO A 153 -3.45 8.73 19.99
CA PRO A 153 -3.92 9.47 21.14
C PRO A 153 -3.20 10.81 21.32
N ILE A 154 -1.92 10.90 20.98
CA ILE A 154 -1.15 12.15 21.05
C ILE A 154 -1.60 13.13 19.98
N ALA A 155 -1.86 12.66 18.76
CA ALA A 155 -2.36 13.47 17.67
C ALA A 155 -3.74 14.07 18.00
N ALA A 156 -4.63 13.27 18.62
CA ALA A 156 -5.93 13.73 19.08
C ALA A 156 -5.82 14.85 20.12
N GLU A 157 -4.91 14.71 21.09
CA GLU A 157 -4.69 15.73 22.12
C GLU A 157 -4.00 17.00 21.56
N LEU A 158 -3.10 16.86 20.55
CA LEU A 158 -2.52 18.02 19.85
C LEU A 158 -3.58 18.81 19.08
N GLU A 159 -4.50 18.10 18.42
CA GLU A 159 -5.63 18.71 17.73
C GLU A 159 -6.54 19.45 18.73
N GLU A 160 -6.79 18.83 19.92
CA GLU A 160 -7.57 19.45 20.98
C GLU A 160 -6.91 20.72 21.52
N ALA A 161 -5.59 20.67 21.71
CA ALA A 161 -4.81 21.82 22.16
C ALA A 161 -4.65 22.91 21.07
N GLY A 162 -5.06 22.64 19.83
CA GLY A 162 -4.90 23.54 18.69
C GLY A 162 -3.44 23.72 18.26
N LEU A 163 -2.57 22.76 18.60
CA LEU A 163 -1.16 22.78 18.20
C LEU A 163 -1.01 22.19 16.79
N PRO A 164 -0.33 22.85 15.87
CA PRO A 164 -0.06 22.30 14.57
C PRO A 164 0.89 21.10 14.70
N TYR A 165 0.58 20.00 14.02
CA TYR A 165 1.42 18.82 14.01
C TYR A 165 1.51 18.17 12.62
N THR A 166 2.50 17.32 12.44
CA THR A 166 2.69 16.53 11.20
C THR A 166 3.14 15.12 11.58
N ILE A 167 2.49 14.08 11.06
CA ILE A 167 2.94 12.71 11.23
C ILE A 167 3.91 12.39 10.09
N ILE A 168 5.15 12.03 10.46
CA ILE A 168 6.21 11.72 9.51
C ILE A 168 6.30 10.22 9.29
N GLY A 169 6.43 9.82 8.04
CA GLY A 169 6.55 8.43 7.62
C GLY A 169 5.28 7.89 6.98
N LEU A 170 5.46 6.98 6.03
CA LEU A 170 4.39 6.41 5.22
C LEU A 170 3.30 5.77 6.08
N GLY A 171 3.70 5.04 7.12
CA GLY A 171 2.76 4.35 7.97
C GLY A 171 1.88 5.24 8.81
N GLY A 172 2.38 6.39 9.29
CA GLY A 172 1.55 7.34 10.01
C GLY A 172 0.41 7.90 9.16
N MET A 173 0.70 8.18 7.91
CA MET A 173 -0.27 8.65 6.93
C MET A 173 -1.38 7.64 6.65
N LEU A 174 -1.07 6.34 6.59
CA LEU A 174 -2.05 5.28 6.28
C LEU A 174 -3.11 5.09 7.38
N TYR A 175 -2.86 5.58 8.60
CA TYR A 175 -3.82 5.55 9.72
C TYR A 175 -4.71 6.79 9.78
N VAL A 176 -4.42 7.83 9.00
CA VAL A 176 -5.30 8.99 8.89
C VAL A 176 -6.64 8.54 8.29
N PRO A 177 -7.80 8.82 8.94
CA PRO A 177 -9.09 8.28 8.52
C PRO A 177 -9.40 8.51 7.04
N GLU A 178 -9.11 9.69 6.52
CA GLU A 178 -9.36 10.08 5.14
C GLU A 178 -8.53 9.21 4.16
N VAL A 179 -7.25 9.02 4.43
CA VAL A 179 -6.37 8.15 3.63
C VAL A 179 -6.79 6.69 3.73
N ALA A 180 -7.18 6.24 4.93
CA ALA A 180 -7.66 4.88 5.14
C ALA A 180 -8.96 4.61 4.39
N ASP A 181 -9.84 5.61 4.21
CA ASP A 181 -11.08 5.51 3.44
C ASP A 181 -10.79 5.46 1.93
N VAL A 182 -9.89 6.31 1.43
CA VAL A 182 -9.43 6.26 0.02
C VAL A 182 -8.81 4.88 -0.27
N ARG A 183 -7.89 4.41 0.57
CA ARG A 183 -7.29 3.07 0.44
C ARG A 183 -8.34 1.97 0.50
N ALA A 184 -9.35 2.07 1.38
CA ALA A 184 -10.42 1.09 1.45
C ALA A 184 -11.23 1.03 0.16
N LEU A 185 -11.55 2.17 -0.46
CA LEU A 185 -12.26 2.23 -1.73
C LEU A 185 -11.44 1.63 -2.88
N LEU A 186 -10.15 2.00 -2.97
CA LEU A 186 -9.24 1.46 -3.98
C LEU A 186 -9.06 -0.06 -3.83
N THR A 187 -8.91 -0.54 -2.59
CA THR A 187 -8.77 -1.98 -2.30
C THR A 187 -10.05 -2.74 -2.62
N ALA A 188 -11.23 -2.25 -2.20
CA ALA A 188 -12.51 -2.90 -2.49
C ALA A 188 -12.82 -2.94 -3.99
N ALA A 189 -12.29 -1.99 -4.77
CA ALA A 189 -12.44 -1.98 -6.22
C ALA A 189 -11.51 -2.98 -6.91
N SER A 190 -10.30 -3.23 -6.40
CA SER A 190 -9.31 -4.14 -6.98
C SER A 190 -9.45 -5.58 -6.51
N ASP A 191 -9.87 -5.79 -5.27
CA ASP A 191 -9.98 -7.12 -4.64
C ASP A 191 -11.37 -7.31 -3.99
N PRO A 192 -12.24 -8.09 -4.62
CA PRO A 192 -13.60 -8.35 -4.12
C PRO A 192 -13.62 -9.18 -2.82
N GLU A 193 -12.55 -9.87 -2.45
CA GLU A 193 -12.47 -10.69 -1.24
C GLU A 193 -12.21 -9.85 0.02
N ARG A 194 -11.79 -8.60 -0.13
CA ARG A 194 -11.51 -7.68 0.98
C ARG A 194 -12.79 -7.10 1.58
N GLY A 195 -13.64 -7.98 2.10
CA GLY A 195 -14.87 -7.62 2.80
C GLY A 195 -14.66 -6.66 3.98
N ASP A 196 -13.49 -6.68 4.64
CA ASP A 196 -13.09 -5.74 5.69
C ASP A 196 -13.12 -4.28 5.18
N ARG A 197 -12.63 -4.05 3.97
CA ARG A 197 -12.62 -2.74 3.32
C ARG A 197 -14.01 -2.28 2.90
N VAL A 198 -14.82 -3.21 2.41
CA VAL A 198 -16.22 -2.95 2.10
C VAL A 198 -17.00 -2.55 3.37
N VAL A 199 -16.80 -3.25 4.48
CA VAL A 199 -17.42 -2.91 5.78
C VAL A 199 -17.00 -1.50 6.23
N ARG A 200 -15.72 -1.14 6.08
CA ARG A 200 -15.26 0.21 6.41
C ARG A 200 -16.01 1.29 5.62
N LEU A 201 -16.19 1.12 4.32
CA LEU A 201 -16.93 2.06 3.47
C LEU A 201 -18.41 2.14 3.88
N LEU A 202 -19.05 1.00 4.09
CA LEU A 202 -20.44 0.93 4.53
C LEU A 202 -20.64 1.64 5.88
N THR A 203 -19.74 1.42 6.83
CA THR A 203 -19.82 2.08 8.15
C THR A 203 -19.50 3.55 8.06
N GLY A 204 -18.54 3.96 7.21
CA GLY A 204 -18.23 5.35 6.93
C GLY A 204 -19.43 6.12 6.36
N PHE A 205 -20.24 5.48 5.54
CA PHE A 205 -21.50 6.05 5.03
C PHE A 205 -22.70 5.86 5.98
N GLY A 206 -22.51 5.27 7.16
CA GLY A 206 -23.49 5.20 8.22
C GLY A 206 -24.47 4.03 8.17
N ILE A 207 -24.08 2.88 7.60
CA ILE A 207 -24.94 1.68 7.63
C ILE A 207 -25.17 1.20 9.07
N GLY A 208 -26.39 0.78 9.38
CA GLY A 208 -26.71 0.18 10.68
C GLY A 208 -26.39 -1.31 10.76
N ALA A 209 -26.25 -1.82 11.98
CA ALA A 209 -25.93 -3.24 12.22
C ALA A 209 -27.00 -4.21 11.65
N ARG A 210 -28.28 -3.80 11.62
CA ARG A 210 -29.37 -4.57 11.01
C ARG A 210 -29.11 -4.76 9.52
N ASP A 211 -28.84 -3.66 8.81
CA ASP A 211 -28.67 -3.66 7.35
C ASP A 211 -27.38 -4.37 6.96
N LEU A 212 -26.28 -4.20 7.75
CA LEU A 212 -25.06 -4.95 7.53
C LEU A 212 -25.28 -6.48 7.66
N ARG A 213 -26.14 -6.90 8.61
CA ARG A 213 -26.52 -8.32 8.74
C ARG A 213 -27.34 -8.78 7.53
N ALA A 214 -28.25 -7.95 7.02
CA ALA A 214 -29.04 -8.26 5.85
C ALA A 214 -28.14 -8.42 4.59
N LEU A 215 -27.16 -7.52 4.40
CA LEU A 215 -26.16 -7.65 3.32
C LEU A 215 -25.32 -8.93 3.44
N ALA A 216 -24.85 -9.25 4.65
CA ALA A 216 -24.12 -10.50 4.88
C ALA A 216 -24.98 -11.75 4.65
N SER A 217 -26.31 -11.66 4.85
CA SER A 217 -27.23 -12.73 4.56
C SER A 217 -27.48 -12.86 3.06
N LEU A 218 -27.61 -11.74 2.34
CA LEU A 218 -27.70 -11.71 0.88
C LEU A 218 -26.44 -12.33 0.24
N ALA A 219 -25.25 -11.96 0.70
CA ALA A 219 -24.00 -12.55 0.21
C ALA A 219 -24.00 -14.09 0.36
N ARG A 220 -24.48 -14.60 1.51
CA ARG A 220 -24.61 -16.05 1.74
C ARG A 220 -25.69 -16.70 0.87
N GLU A 221 -26.77 -16.03 0.55
CA GLU A 221 -27.80 -16.53 -0.36
C GLU A 221 -27.25 -16.66 -1.79
N LEU A 222 -26.47 -15.69 -2.25
CA LEU A 222 -25.87 -15.69 -3.58
C LEU A 222 -24.81 -16.80 -3.75
N THR A 223 -24.06 -17.12 -2.68
CA THR A 223 -23.02 -18.15 -2.72
C THR A 223 -23.59 -19.58 -2.65
N ARG A 224 -24.88 -19.75 -2.28
CA ARG A 224 -25.50 -21.08 -2.24
C ARG A 224 -25.64 -21.63 -3.66
N PRO A 225 -25.07 -22.81 -3.96
CA PRO A 225 -25.34 -23.46 -5.24
C PRO A 225 -26.84 -23.72 -5.35
N ALA A 226 -27.44 -23.42 -6.49
CA ALA A 226 -28.82 -23.77 -6.82
C ALA A 226 -28.95 -25.31 -6.84
N THR A 227 -29.16 -25.92 -5.69
CA THR A 227 -29.54 -27.32 -5.59
C THR A 227 -30.98 -27.44 -5.97
N GLU A 228 -31.23 -28.01 -7.16
CA GLU A 228 -32.56 -28.53 -7.53
C GLU A 228 -33.09 -29.41 -6.39
N SER A 229 -34.30 -29.02 -5.94
CA SER A 229 -35.26 -29.80 -5.14
C SER A 229 -34.73 -30.74 -4.03
N GLY A 230 -34.86 -30.26 -2.81
CA GLY A 230 -35.24 -30.99 -1.59
C GLY A 230 -35.10 -32.50 -1.55
N LYS A 231 -33.91 -33.00 -1.17
CA LYS A 231 -33.73 -34.22 -0.38
C LYS A 231 -32.35 -34.19 0.25
N GLU A 232 -32.32 -33.94 1.55
CA GLU A 232 -31.14 -34.24 2.36
C GLU A 232 -30.90 -35.76 2.29
N ALA A 233 -29.74 -36.16 1.79
CA ALA A 233 -29.21 -37.50 1.97
C ALA A 233 -28.27 -37.51 3.20
N PRO A 234 -28.50 -38.34 4.21
CA PRO A 234 -27.62 -38.41 5.36
C PRO A 234 -26.34 -39.22 5.04
N GLY A 235 -25.21 -38.63 5.25
CA GLY A 235 -23.96 -39.34 5.53
C GLY A 235 -23.11 -39.73 4.33
N THR A 236 -22.23 -38.80 3.88
CA THR A 236 -20.93 -39.14 3.38
C THR A 236 -19.96 -38.03 3.77
N HIS A 237 -19.05 -38.35 4.70
CA HIS A 237 -17.84 -37.57 4.92
C HIS A 237 -16.93 -37.80 3.69
N GLY A 238 -16.88 -36.86 2.79
CA GLY A 238 -16.01 -36.88 1.63
C GLY A 238 -15.77 -35.45 1.20
N ASP A 239 -14.51 -35.07 1.12
CA ASP A 239 -13.89 -33.88 0.54
C ASP A 239 -14.83 -32.71 0.28
N HIS A 240 -14.82 -31.77 1.22
CA HIS A 240 -15.41 -30.46 1.02
C HIS A 240 -14.64 -29.80 -0.12
N ALA A 241 -15.26 -29.72 -1.30
CA ALA A 241 -14.97 -28.61 -2.21
C ALA A 241 -15.05 -27.33 -1.35
N GLU A 242 -13.99 -26.52 -1.34
CA GLU A 242 -14.00 -25.22 -0.68
C GLU A 242 -15.24 -24.48 -1.18
N ALA A 243 -16.24 -24.35 -0.30
CA ALA A 243 -17.42 -23.56 -0.60
C ALA A 243 -16.93 -22.12 -0.71
N ASP A 244 -17.17 -21.48 -1.85
CA ASP A 244 -16.82 -20.07 -2.07
C ASP A 244 -17.30 -19.24 -0.89
N SER A 245 -16.39 -18.45 -0.33
CA SER A 245 -16.73 -17.57 0.79
C SER A 245 -17.71 -16.49 0.32
N PRO A 246 -18.77 -16.17 1.12
CA PRO A 246 -19.76 -15.18 0.72
C PRO A 246 -19.12 -13.78 0.62
N LEU A 247 -19.23 -13.15 -0.54
CA LEU A 247 -18.62 -11.87 -0.85
C LEU A 247 -19.64 -10.73 -0.69
N LEU A 248 -19.32 -9.75 0.18
CA LEU A 248 -20.14 -8.53 0.34
C LEU A 248 -20.15 -7.68 -0.93
N SER A 249 -19.07 -7.66 -1.69
CA SER A 249 -18.96 -6.99 -2.98
C SER A 249 -19.98 -7.51 -3.98
N GLU A 250 -20.19 -8.83 -4.04
CA GLU A 250 -21.18 -9.46 -4.92
C GLU A 250 -22.62 -9.12 -4.52
N ALA A 251 -22.90 -9.04 -3.22
CA ALA A 251 -24.20 -8.59 -2.73
C ALA A 251 -24.48 -7.14 -3.13
N LEU A 252 -23.49 -6.25 -3.04
CA LEU A 252 -23.60 -4.86 -3.45
C LEU A 252 -23.80 -4.72 -4.95
N ASP A 253 -23.04 -5.44 -5.77
CA ASP A 253 -23.15 -5.42 -7.23
C ASP A 253 -24.52 -5.97 -7.69
N THR A 254 -25.07 -6.94 -6.96
CA THR A 254 -26.40 -7.50 -7.25
C THR A 254 -27.52 -6.51 -6.93
N LEU A 255 -27.46 -5.85 -5.75
CA LEU A 255 -28.41 -4.79 -5.39
C LEU A 255 -28.37 -3.63 -6.39
N LEU A 256 -27.19 -3.25 -6.85
CA LEU A 256 -27.02 -2.18 -7.82
C LEU A 256 -27.64 -2.55 -9.18
N ARG A 257 -27.42 -3.77 -9.66
CA ARG A 257 -28.07 -4.29 -10.88
C ARG A 257 -29.58 -4.27 -10.76
N TRP A 258 -30.15 -4.80 -9.68
CA TRP A 258 -31.60 -4.80 -9.48
C TRP A 258 -32.17 -3.39 -9.48
N HIS A 259 -31.50 -2.45 -8.85
CA HIS A 259 -31.91 -1.04 -8.86
C HIS A 259 -31.89 -0.43 -10.26
N GLU A 260 -30.87 -0.72 -11.06
CA GLU A 260 -30.76 -0.21 -12.45
C GLU A 260 -31.73 -0.86 -13.41
N ASP A 261 -32.03 -2.14 -13.24
CA ASP A 261 -32.99 -2.89 -14.01
C ASP A 261 -34.44 -2.53 -13.64
N GLY A 262 -34.64 -1.67 -12.64
CA GLY A 262 -35.95 -1.22 -12.17
C GLY A 262 -36.76 -2.32 -11.47
N VAL A 263 -36.05 -3.31 -10.89
CA VAL A 263 -36.69 -4.36 -10.09
C VAL A 263 -37.24 -3.74 -8.81
N GLN A 264 -38.58 -3.91 -8.61
CA GLN A 264 -39.24 -3.42 -7.39
C GLN A 264 -38.81 -4.28 -6.21
N GLU A 265 -38.66 -3.66 -5.02
CA GLU A 265 -38.23 -4.37 -3.80
C GLU A 265 -39.06 -5.62 -3.49
N GLU A 266 -40.35 -5.58 -3.79
CA GLU A 266 -41.28 -6.70 -3.61
C GLU A 266 -41.04 -7.86 -4.60
N GLN A 267 -40.35 -7.58 -5.70
CA GLN A 267 -40.04 -8.52 -6.78
C GLN A 267 -38.63 -9.10 -6.65
N GLU A 268 -37.82 -8.62 -5.68
CA GLU A 268 -36.50 -9.18 -5.40
C GLU A 268 -36.63 -10.63 -4.94
N GLU A 269 -35.86 -11.50 -5.53
CA GLU A 269 -35.88 -12.93 -5.21
C GLU A 269 -35.35 -13.23 -3.79
N SER A 270 -34.52 -12.33 -3.23
CA SER A 270 -33.88 -12.49 -1.93
C SER A 270 -34.74 -11.92 -0.78
N ALA A 271 -34.98 -12.76 0.21
CA ALA A 271 -35.59 -12.33 1.46
C ALA A 271 -34.69 -11.38 2.25
N ALA A 272 -33.37 -11.64 2.21
CA ALA A 272 -32.39 -10.83 2.90
C ALA A 272 -32.29 -9.40 2.33
N ALA A 273 -32.44 -9.26 1.01
CA ALA A 273 -32.47 -7.93 0.36
C ALA A 273 -33.69 -7.11 0.79
N ARG A 274 -34.85 -7.77 0.97
CA ARG A 274 -36.09 -7.12 1.46
C ARG A 274 -36.05 -6.71 2.93
N ASP A 275 -35.13 -7.30 3.71
CA ASP A 275 -34.91 -6.93 5.12
C ASP A 275 -34.11 -5.64 5.31
N LEU A 276 -33.51 -5.11 4.22
CA LEU A 276 -32.82 -3.82 4.24
C LEU A 276 -33.80 -2.68 4.52
N THR A 277 -33.40 -1.76 5.39
CA THR A 277 -34.14 -0.50 5.54
C THR A 277 -33.91 0.39 4.31
N GLU A 278 -34.79 1.36 4.06
CA GLU A 278 -34.61 2.34 2.98
C GLU A 278 -33.27 3.08 3.12
N ALA A 279 -32.90 3.49 4.34
CA ALA A 279 -31.62 4.13 4.63
C ALA A 279 -30.44 3.19 4.37
N GLY A 280 -30.52 1.93 4.83
CA GLY A 280 -29.49 0.93 4.62
C GLY A 280 -29.29 0.59 3.14
N ARG A 281 -30.39 0.49 2.38
CA ARG A 281 -30.37 0.30 0.92
C ARG A 281 -29.71 1.49 0.21
N ALA A 282 -30.01 2.71 0.61
CA ALA A 282 -29.39 3.91 0.03
C ALA A 282 -27.86 3.91 0.25
N VAL A 283 -27.41 3.55 1.46
CA VAL A 283 -25.99 3.41 1.79
C VAL A 283 -25.35 2.29 0.97
N ALA A 284 -25.97 1.13 0.86
CA ALA A 284 -25.47 0.01 0.06
C ALA A 284 -25.30 0.38 -1.41
N LEU A 285 -26.31 1.04 -2.01
CA LEU A 285 -26.25 1.52 -3.40
C LEU A 285 -25.20 2.61 -3.60
N ARG A 286 -25.02 3.52 -2.63
CA ARG A 286 -23.94 4.53 -2.67
C ARG A 286 -22.59 3.85 -2.69
N THR A 287 -22.36 2.90 -1.79
CA THR A 287 -21.11 2.13 -1.72
C THR A 287 -20.85 1.33 -3.00
N ALA A 288 -21.87 0.65 -3.52
CA ALA A 288 -21.76 -0.10 -4.78
C ALA A 288 -21.37 0.79 -5.96
N ARG A 289 -22.01 1.97 -6.09
CA ARG A 289 -21.66 2.96 -7.14
C ARG A 289 -20.25 3.48 -6.98
N ALA A 290 -19.81 3.75 -5.74
CA ALA A 290 -18.44 4.21 -5.47
C ALA A 290 -17.40 3.18 -5.92
N ILE A 291 -17.56 1.91 -5.53
CA ILE A 291 -16.67 0.81 -5.92
C ILE A 291 -16.67 0.63 -7.45
N ARG A 292 -17.86 0.60 -8.08
CA ARG A 292 -17.97 0.47 -9.54
C ARG A 292 -17.30 1.63 -10.27
N ARG A 293 -17.45 2.85 -9.79
CA ARG A 293 -16.83 4.04 -10.40
C ARG A 293 -15.30 3.93 -10.45
N ILE A 294 -14.70 3.38 -9.42
CA ILE A 294 -13.25 3.15 -9.41
C ILE A 294 -12.86 1.98 -10.33
N ARG A 295 -13.64 0.89 -10.34
CA ARG A 295 -13.40 -0.23 -11.27
C ARG A 295 -13.43 0.21 -12.73
N GLU A 296 -14.39 1.05 -13.11
CA GLU A 296 -14.50 1.63 -14.46
C GLU A 296 -13.31 2.54 -14.81
N ALA A 297 -12.69 3.14 -13.81
CA ALA A 297 -11.62 4.11 -13.96
C ALA A 297 -10.21 3.54 -13.69
N VAL A 298 -10.08 2.22 -13.49
CA VAL A 298 -8.81 1.57 -13.12
C VAL A 298 -7.66 1.81 -14.10
N SER A 299 -8.00 2.24 -15.33
CA SER A 299 -7.02 2.60 -16.37
C SER A 299 -6.41 3.99 -16.21
N LEU A 300 -6.89 4.80 -15.26
CA LEU A 300 -6.27 6.08 -14.97
C LEU A 300 -4.86 5.89 -14.38
N PRO A 301 -3.96 6.84 -14.60
CA PRO A 301 -2.73 6.91 -13.81
C PRO A 301 -3.03 6.87 -12.31
N LEU A 302 -2.19 6.21 -11.52
CA LEU A 302 -2.42 6.04 -10.08
C LEU A 302 -2.74 7.35 -9.33
N PRO A 303 -2.03 8.48 -9.54
CA PRO A 303 -2.39 9.73 -8.88
C PRO A 303 -3.80 10.24 -9.24
N ASP A 304 -4.18 10.10 -10.52
CA ASP A 304 -5.52 10.51 -10.98
C ASP A 304 -6.62 9.59 -10.39
N LEU A 305 -6.29 8.30 -10.22
CA LEU A 305 -7.20 7.33 -9.60
C LEU A 305 -7.40 7.62 -8.10
N VAL A 306 -6.34 8.03 -7.40
CA VAL A 306 -6.41 8.49 -6.00
C VAL A 306 -7.30 9.73 -5.91
N ALA A 307 -7.09 10.74 -6.76
CA ALA A 307 -7.93 11.96 -6.80
C ALA A 307 -9.41 11.64 -7.09
N LEU A 308 -9.65 10.70 -7.99
CA LEU A 308 -11.03 10.24 -8.26
C LEU A 308 -11.65 9.56 -7.03
N ALA A 309 -10.88 8.76 -6.29
CA ALA A 309 -11.36 8.11 -5.08
C ALA A 309 -11.74 9.12 -3.99
N GLU A 310 -10.96 10.18 -3.82
CA GLU A 310 -11.29 11.30 -2.91
C GLU A 310 -12.61 11.97 -3.29
N GLN A 311 -12.78 12.29 -4.57
CA GLN A 311 -14.01 12.90 -5.09
C GLN A 311 -15.22 11.98 -4.94
N VAL A 312 -15.07 10.69 -5.19
CA VAL A 312 -16.16 9.70 -5.05
C VAL A 312 -16.60 9.54 -3.59
N LEU A 313 -15.69 9.75 -2.65
CA LEU A 313 -15.98 9.74 -1.21
C LEU A 313 -16.44 11.11 -0.68
N ASP A 314 -16.49 12.15 -1.52
CA ASP A 314 -16.77 13.54 -1.13
C ASP A 314 -15.80 14.10 -0.08
N LEU A 315 -14.57 13.55 0.02
CA LEU A 315 -13.59 13.96 1.02
C LEU A 315 -13.06 15.37 0.81
N ASP A 316 -12.95 15.82 -0.42
CA ASP A 316 -12.60 17.18 -0.80
C ASP A 316 -13.58 18.20 -0.19
N ILE A 317 -14.88 17.88 -0.21
CA ILE A 317 -15.93 18.71 0.39
C ILE A 317 -15.90 18.62 1.92
N GLU A 318 -15.78 17.41 2.46
CA GLU A 318 -15.80 17.18 3.91
C GLU A 318 -14.62 17.87 4.61
N ILE A 319 -13.41 17.75 4.06
CA ILE A 319 -12.21 18.39 4.60
C ILE A 319 -12.31 19.93 4.50
N ALA A 320 -12.78 20.45 3.36
CA ALA A 320 -12.97 21.88 3.19
C ALA A 320 -14.02 22.46 4.15
N ALA A 321 -15.04 21.70 4.50
CA ALA A 321 -16.08 22.11 5.45
C ALA A 321 -15.63 22.06 6.92
N ARG A 322 -14.54 21.37 7.22
CA ARG A 322 -14.02 21.16 8.58
C ARG A 322 -12.99 22.25 8.91
N VAL A 323 -13.45 23.38 9.42
CA VAL A 323 -12.60 24.51 9.76
C VAL A 323 -11.56 24.12 10.83
N GLY A 324 -10.29 24.38 10.58
CA GLY A 324 -9.18 24.12 11.50
C GLY A 324 -8.55 22.73 11.37
N HIS A 325 -9.14 21.81 10.61
CA HIS A 325 -8.58 20.48 10.39
C HIS A 325 -7.65 20.44 9.17
N THR A 326 -6.38 20.79 9.40
CA THR A 326 -5.39 20.82 8.31
C THR A 326 -4.77 19.44 8.01
N MET A 327 -4.98 18.47 8.91
CA MET A 327 -4.35 17.16 8.84
C MET A 327 -4.83 16.33 7.66
N GLY A 328 -6.15 16.30 7.41
CA GLY A 328 -6.73 15.54 6.31
C GLY A 328 -6.17 15.96 4.95
N HIS A 329 -6.10 17.25 4.66
CA HIS A 329 -5.49 17.77 3.43
C HIS A 329 -4.04 17.32 3.25
N ARG A 330 -3.21 17.50 4.28
CA ARG A 330 -1.78 17.14 4.21
C ARG A 330 -1.57 15.64 4.04
N ALA A 331 -2.38 14.83 4.70
CA ALA A 331 -2.27 13.38 4.59
C ALA A 331 -2.66 12.90 3.18
N LEU A 332 -3.71 13.48 2.59
CA LEU A 332 -4.10 13.17 1.21
C LEU A 332 -3.06 13.68 0.21
N ASP A 333 -2.53 14.90 0.37
CA ASP A 333 -1.43 15.42 -0.45
C ASP A 333 -0.21 14.49 -0.40
N SER A 334 0.16 14.01 0.80
CA SER A 334 1.26 13.05 0.98
C SER A 334 0.95 11.70 0.34
N PHE A 335 -0.32 11.26 0.37
CA PHE A 335 -0.75 10.03 -0.28
C PHE A 335 -0.70 10.15 -1.80
N HIS A 336 -1.05 11.30 -2.36
CA HIS A 336 -0.88 11.62 -3.78
C HIS A 336 0.59 11.58 -4.20
N GLU A 337 1.48 12.22 -3.43
CA GLU A 337 2.92 12.19 -3.72
C GLU A 337 3.48 10.77 -3.64
N THR A 338 3.00 9.97 -2.70
CA THR A 338 3.37 8.56 -2.57
C THR A 338 2.93 7.76 -3.81
N ALA A 339 1.70 7.96 -4.28
CA ALA A 339 1.21 7.30 -5.50
C ALA A 339 2.00 7.75 -6.74
N ARG A 340 2.39 9.03 -6.81
CA ARG A 340 3.22 9.58 -7.89
C ARG A 340 4.63 9.02 -7.86
N ALA A 341 5.26 8.95 -6.68
CA ALA A 341 6.59 8.37 -6.51
C ALA A 341 6.61 6.90 -6.90
N PHE A 342 5.65 6.11 -6.41
CA PHE A 342 5.52 4.70 -6.81
C PHE A 342 5.36 4.53 -8.33
N ALA A 343 4.54 5.38 -8.94
CA ALA A 343 4.33 5.33 -10.40
C ALA A 343 5.58 5.74 -11.20
N ALA A 344 6.44 6.59 -10.64
CA ALA A 344 7.70 7.00 -11.29
C ALA A 344 8.80 5.94 -11.16
N ASP A 345 8.82 5.19 -10.05
CA ASP A 345 9.87 4.22 -9.75
C ASP A 345 9.56 2.80 -10.27
N THR A 346 8.35 2.57 -10.78
CA THR A 346 7.89 1.25 -11.20
C THR A 346 7.68 1.21 -12.71
N ASP A 347 8.26 0.21 -13.39
CA ASP A 347 8.13 0.04 -14.85
C ASP A 347 6.67 -0.17 -15.30
N ALA A 348 5.85 -0.80 -14.46
CA ALA A 348 4.44 -1.07 -14.73
C ALA A 348 3.61 -0.80 -13.46
N PRO A 349 3.29 0.47 -13.16
CA PRO A 349 2.53 0.83 -11.97
C PRO A 349 1.06 0.43 -12.11
N THR A 350 0.66 -0.63 -11.41
CA THR A 350 -0.74 -1.10 -11.32
C THR A 350 -1.34 -0.73 -9.98
N LEU A 351 -2.68 -0.62 -9.91
CA LEU A 351 -3.39 -0.41 -8.65
C LEU A 351 -3.09 -1.52 -7.64
N THR A 352 -3.18 -2.79 -8.06
CA THR A 352 -2.90 -3.94 -7.20
C THR A 352 -1.46 -3.89 -6.66
N GLY A 353 -0.47 -3.66 -7.53
CA GLY A 353 0.93 -3.53 -7.12
C GLY A 353 1.17 -2.38 -6.13
N PHE A 354 0.47 -1.26 -6.30
CA PHE A 354 0.53 -0.15 -5.35
C PHE A 354 -0.07 -0.51 -3.99
N LEU A 355 -1.22 -1.18 -3.97
CA LEU A 355 -1.88 -1.60 -2.73
C LEU A 355 -1.07 -2.67 -1.98
N GLU A 356 -0.52 -3.66 -2.68
CA GLU A 356 0.40 -4.65 -2.10
C GLU A 356 1.68 -3.99 -1.55
N TRP A 357 2.20 -3.00 -2.26
CA TRP A 357 3.33 -2.21 -1.79
C TRP A 357 2.99 -1.42 -0.52
N LEU A 358 1.79 -0.82 -0.43
CA LEU A 358 1.31 -0.15 0.79
C LEU A 358 1.12 -1.13 1.96
N ASP A 359 0.58 -2.33 1.70
CA ASP A 359 0.41 -3.39 2.71
C ASP A 359 1.78 -3.84 3.24
N ALA A 360 2.75 -4.07 2.35
CA ALA A 360 4.12 -4.39 2.74
C ALA A 360 4.81 -3.24 3.50
N ALA A 361 4.54 -1.99 3.12
CA ALA A 361 5.05 -0.82 3.82
C ALA A 361 4.45 -0.66 5.22
N GLU A 362 3.20 -1.05 5.39
CA GLU A 362 2.53 -1.07 6.70
C GLU A 362 3.08 -2.16 7.62
N GLU A 363 3.36 -3.36 7.10
CA GLU A 363 3.95 -4.46 7.86
C GLU A 363 5.44 -4.24 8.19
N HIS A 364 6.17 -3.65 7.25
CA HIS A 364 7.62 -3.48 7.30
C HIS A 364 8.00 -2.00 7.31
N GLU A 365 7.59 -1.34 8.35
CA GLU A 365 7.62 0.11 8.59
C GLU A 365 8.87 0.84 8.11
N ASP A 366 10.02 0.19 8.21
CA ASP A 366 11.32 0.79 7.97
C ASP A 366 11.88 0.41 6.59
N ALA A 367 11.11 -0.31 5.76
CA ALA A 367 11.61 -0.81 4.49
C ALA A 367 11.57 0.23 3.37
N MET A 368 10.78 1.29 3.51
CA MET A 368 10.58 2.25 2.42
C MET A 368 10.73 3.68 2.89
N SER A 369 11.52 4.44 2.16
CA SER A 369 11.61 5.88 2.36
C SER A 369 10.28 6.51 1.93
N ALA A 370 9.57 7.13 2.88
CA ALA A 370 8.48 8.02 2.53
C ALA A 370 9.05 9.22 1.75
N PRO A 371 8.28 9.80 0.82
CA PRO A 371 8.65 11.09 0.25
C PRO A 371 8.98 12.07 1.38
N GLU A 372 10.08 12.79 1.27
CA GLU A 372 10.43 13.85 2.22
C GLU A 372 9.39 14.97 2.10
N VAL A 373 8.39 14.94 2.99
CA VAL A 373 7.48 16.06 3.15
C VAL A 373 8.16 17.06 4.07
N GLU A 374 8.46 18.25 3.55
CA GLU A 374 8.98 19.33 4.40
C GLU A 374 8.00 19.63 5.53
N PRO A 375 8.41 19.48 6.80
CA PRO A 375 7.52 19.80 7.92
C PRO A 375 7.11 21.27 7.86
N SER A 376 5.84 21.55 8.14
CA SER A 376 5.42 22.95 8.24
C SER A 376 6.14 23.64 9.40
N PRO A 377 6.57 24.88 9.22
CA PRO A 377 7.18 25.65 10.28
C PRO A 377 6.33 25.66 11.56
N GLY A 378 6.94 25.36 12.70
CA GLY A 378 6.27 25.32 14.01
C GLY A 378 5.34 24.13 14.23
N ALA A 379 5.26 23.17 13.32
CA ALA A 379 4.49 21.93 13.54
C ALA A 379 5.29 20.93 14.39
N VAL A 380 4.60 20.34 15.38
CA VAL A 380 5.14 19.22 16.17
C VAL A 380 5.23 17.99 15.26
N GLN A 381 6.40 17.39 15.17
CA GLN A 381 6.62 16.20 14.34
C GLN A 381 6.38 14.92 15.14
N LEU A 382 5.42 14.11 14.72
CA LEU A 382 5.16 12.78 15.28
C LEU A 382 5.79 11.74 14.37
N LEU A 383 6.70 10.93 14.90
CA LEU A 383 7.38 9.90 14.13
C LEU A 383 7.85 8.75 15.00
N THR A 384 8.26 7.65 14.38
CA THR A 384 8.89 6.56 15.12
C THR A 384 10.34 6.89 15.45
N VAL A 385 10.86 6.29 16.52
CA VAL A 385 12.28 6.46 16.89
C VAL A 385 13.21 6.06 15.73
N HIS A 386 12.84 5.04 14.95
CA HIS A 386 13.62 4.61 13.78
C HIS A 386 13.68 5.68 12.70
N ALA A 387 12.55 6.31 12.40
CA ALA A 387 12.46 7.39 11.41
C ALA A 387 13.21 8.66 11.87
N ALA A 388 13.41 8.83 13.18
CA ALA A 388 14.10 9.97 13.75
C ALA A 388 15.64 9.91 13.57
N LYS A 389 16.19 8.78 13.08
CA LYS A 389 17.64 8.65 12.90
C LYS A 389 18.15 9.69 11.89
N GLY A 390 19.16 10.44 12.29
CA GLY A 390 19.74 11.51 11.48
C GLY A 390 19.12 12.90 11.72
N LEU A 391 17.92 12.96 12.25
CA LEU A 391 17.20 14.21 12.54
C LEU A 391 17.53 14.74 13.96
N GLU A 392 17.08 15.98 14.26
CA GLU A 392 17.28 16.62 15.56
C GLU A 392 16.28 17.75 15.79
N TRP A 393 15.88 17.99 17.05
CA TRP A 393 14.90 19.01 17.45
C TRP A 393 15.31 19.67 18.75
N ASP A 394 14.80 20.88 18.99
CA ASP A 394 15.07 21.62 20.22
C ASP A 394 14.42 20.91 21.42
N VAL A 395 13.18 20.43 21.26
CA VAL A 395 12.37 19.78 22.28
C VAL A 395 11.90 18.43 21.78
N VAL A 396 12.15 17.39 22.56
CA VAL A 396 11.73 16.02 22.21
C VAL A 396 10.95 15.40 23.37
N ALA A 397 9.85 14.75 23.06
CA ALA A 397 9.13 13.86 23.99
C ALA A 397 9.22 12.41 23.51
N VAL A 398 9.46 11.48 24.45
CA VAL A 398 9.51 10.03 24.18
C VAL A 398 8.50 9.34 25.09
N PRO A 399 7.28 9.09 24.60
CA PRO A 399 6.24 8.39 25.36
C PRO A 399 6.42 6.85 25.33
N GLY A 400 5.70 6.16 26.22
CA GLY A 400 5.69 4.71 26.29
C GLY A 400 6.95 4.11 26.90
N MET A 401 7.62 4.83 27.80
CA MET A 401 8.77 4.32 28.53
C MET A 401 8.32 3.34 29.62
N ASP A 402 7.55 2.34 29.24
CA ASP A 402 7.11 1.23 30.08
C ASP A 402 7.73 -0.09 29.57
N GLU A 403 7.94 -1.01 30.52
CA GLU A 403 8.51 -2.32 30.23
C GLU A 403 7.59 -3.10 29.29
N GLN A 404 8.09 -3.69 28.23
CA GLN A 404 7.42 -4.33 27.09
C GLN A 404 6.93 -3.39 25.97
N VAL A 405 7.06 -2.08 26.14
CA VAL A 405 6.83 -1.13 25.02
C VAL A 405 8.15 -0.51 24.58
N PHE A 406 8.86 0.14 25.51
CA PHE A 406 10.19 0.64 25.25
C PHE A 406 11.09 0.44 26.48
N PRO A 407 11.81 -0.67 26.58
CA PRO A 407 12.14 -1.65 25.51
C PRO A 407 11.01 -2.58 25.11
N SER A 408 10.97 -2.95 23.83
CA SER A 408 9.97 -3.84 23.24
C SER A 408 10.47 -5.28 23.20
N TYR A 409 9.59 -6.22 23.61
CA TYR A 409 9.84 -7.66 23.59
C TYR A 409 8.63 -8.40 23.08
N THR A 410 8.85 -9.52 22.38
CA THR A 410 7.76 -10.41 21.95
C THR A 410 7.30 -11.35 23.07
N SER A 411 8.18 -11.62 24.04
CA SER A 411 7.90 -12.51 25.17
C SER A 411 7.71 -11.75 26.47
N ALA A 412 6.91 -12.32 27.37
CA ALA A 412 6.73 -11.73 28.70
C ALA A 412 8.06 -11.67 29.49
N VAL A 413 8.30 -10.55 30.13
CA VAL A 413 9.44 -10.35 31.02
C VAL A 413 9.23 -11.16 32.31
N LYS A 414 10.23 -11.90 32.73
CA LYS A 414 10.22 -12.62 34.02
C LYS A 414 10.32 -11.64 35.20
N ASP A 415 9.92 -12.08 36.40
CA ASP A 415 9.96 -11.24 37.60
C ASP A 415 11.37 -10.72 37.94
N ASP A 416 12.41 -11.43 37.53
CA ASP A 416 13.81 -11.04 37.64
C ASP A 416 14.31 -10.15 36.50
N LEU A 417 13.42 -9.61 35.68
CA LEU A 417 13.68 -8.78 34.50
C LEU A 417 14.48 -9.47 33.39
N ARG A 418 14.64 -10.81 33.42
CA ARG A 418 15.21 -11.56 32.31
C ARG A 418 14.23 -11.65 31.15
N VAL A 419 14.74 -11.45 29.96
CA VAL A 419 13.98 -11.52 28.72
C VAL A 419 14.40 -12.79 27.98
N ALA A 420 13.43 -13.55 27.48
CA ALA A 420 13.67 -14.72 26.67
C ALA A 420 12.89 -14.60 25.37
N GLU A 421 13.59 -14.50 24.25
CA GLU A 421 13.00 -14.32 22.92
C GLU A 421 13.09 -15.60 22.09
N THR A 422 12.10 -15.81 21.22
CA THR A 422 12.14 -16.93 20.27
C THR A 422 12.91 -16.58 19.00
N GLY A 423 13.03 -15.30 18.68
CA GLY A 423 13.71 -14.79 17.50
C GLY A 423 13.28 -15.52 16.21
N TRP A 424 14.22 -15.83 15.35
CA TRP A 424 13.95 -16.50 14.07
C TRP A 424 13.27 -17.88 14.21
N MET A 425 13.39 -18.57 15.35
CA MET A 425 12.74 -19.86 15.57
C MET A 425 11.21 -19.74 15.73
N GLY A 426 10.70 -18.56 16.05
CA GLY A 426 9.27 -18.29 16.23
C GLY A 426 8.60 -17.60 15.06
N SER A 427 9.34 -17.29 14.00
CA SER A 427 8.84 -16.51 12.85
C SER A 427 9.30 -17.09 11.52
N THR A 428 8.38 -17.26 10.59
CA THR A 428 8.69 -17.67 9.20
C THR A 428 9.21 -16.51 8.35
N SER A 429 9.04 -15.27 8.81
CA SER A 429 9.49 -14.06 8.12
C SER A 429 10.93 -13.66 8.48
N THR A 430 11.52 -14.25 9.52
CA THR A 430 12.88 -13.92 9.96
C THR A 430 13.87 -14.94 9.43
N PHE A 431 14.90 -14.46 8.73
CA PHE A 431 15.96 -15.32 8.19
C PHE A 431 16.77 -15.98 9.32
N PRO A 432 17.05 -17.29 9.27
CA PRO A 432 17.78 -18.00 10.30
C PRO A 432 19.17 -17.40 10.55
N PHE A 433 19.50 -17.11 11.81
CA PHE A 433 20.75 -16.46 12.19
C PHE A 433 22.01 -17.16 11.67
N PRO A 434 22.13 -18.49 11.71
CA PRO A 434 23.31 -19.18 11.19
C PRO A 434 23.57 -18.99 9.69
N LEU A 435 22.55 -18.57 8.93
CA LEU A 435 22.63 -18.33 7.48
C LEU A 435 22.83 -16.88 7.10
N ARG A 436 22.84 -15.98 8.07
CA ARG A 436 23.03 -14.54 7.85
C ARG A 436 24.53 -14.22 7.66
N ALA A 437 24.82 -13.16 6.92
CA ALA A 437 26.19 -12.68 6.70
C ALA A 437 26.86 -12.18 8.00
N ASP A 438 26.06 -11.75 8.99
CA ASP A 438 26.48 -11.29 10.32
C ASP A 438 26.33 -12.38 11.39
N ALA A 439 26.26 -13.66 11.02
CA ALA A 439 26.08 -14.78 11.95
C ALA A 439 27.13 -14.83 13.07
N GLY A 440 28.35 -14.33 12.82
CA GLY A 440 29.42 -14.26 13.83
C GLY A 440 29.14 -13.29 14.97
N ASP A 441 28.24 -12.31 14.76
CA ASP A 441 27.88 -11.27 15.73
C ASP A 441 26.59 -11.59 16.49
N LEU A 442 25.89 -12.65 16.05
CA LEU A 442 24.62 -13.06 16.61
C LEU A 442 24.81 -14.24 17.60
N PRO A 443 23.90 -14.40 18.57
CA PRO A 443 23.97 -15.53 19.50
C PRO A 443 23.98 -16.86 18.74
N PRO A 444 25.01 -17.72 18.92
CA PRO A 444 25.03 -19.01 18.28
C PRO A 444 24.09 -19.97 19.00
N PHE A 445 23.35 -20.77 18.24
CA PHE A 445 22.64 -21.90 18.79
C PHE A 445 23.61 -23.11 18.83
N THR A 446 24.16 -23.39 20.01
CA THR A 446 25.02 -24.54 20.23
C THR A 446 24.29 -25.56 21.06
N VAL A 447 24.13 -26.75 20.51
CA VAL A 447 23.52 -27.89 21.22
C VAL A 447 24.55 -28.60 22.10
N GLY A 448 25.75 -28.05 22.19
CA GLY A 448 26.87 -28.61 22.95
C GLY A 448 27.35 -29.93 22.35
N ASP A 449 27.96 -30.77 23.18
CA ASP A 449 28.44 -32.11 22.82
C ASP A 449 27.31 -33.16 22.81
N LEU A 450 26.07 -32.77 22.43
CA LEU A 450 24.98 -33.71 22.28
C LEU A 450 25.32 -34.68 21.16
N ASP A 451 25.57 -35.95 21.56
CA ASP A 451 25.66 -37.05 20.61
C ASP A 451 24.33 -37.14 19.83
N PRO A 452 24.33 -36.99 18.49
CA PRO A 452 23.12 -37.09 17.68
C PRO A 452 22.36 -38.43 17.88
N ALA A 453 23.05 -39.43 18.41
CA ALA A 453 22.44 -40.75 18.75
C ALA A 453 21.71 -40.74 20.10
N VAL A 454 21.93 -39.72 20.94
CA VAL A 454 21.30 -39.63 22.27
C VAL A 454 20.26 -38.55 22.27
N THR A 455 18.99 -38.93 22.19
CA THR A 455 17.83 -38.02 22.33
C THR A 455 17.63 -37.64 23.80
N ASP A 456 18.48 -36.74 24.32
CA ASP A 456 18.30 -36.17 25.66
C ASP A 456 17.45 -34.91 25.63
N LYS A 457 16.14 -35.09 25.78
CA LYS A 457 15.16 -33.98 25.78
C LYS A 457 15.42 -32.93 26.87
N PRO A 458 15.83 -33.27 28.13
CA PRO A 458 16.19 -32.28 29.12
C PRO A 458 17.32 -31.34 28.68
N LEU A 459 18.42 -31.89 28.15
CA LEU A 459 19.59 -31.09 27.69
C LEU A 459 19.21 -30.16 26.50
N LEU A 460 18.40 -30.67 25.57
CA LEU A 460 17.92 -29.84 24.48
C LEU A 460 17.03 -28.69 24.99
N THR A 461 16.15 -28.96 25.95
CA THR A 461 15.30 -27.94 26.57
C THR A 461 16.10 -26.87 27.29
N GLU A 462 17.17 -27.27 27.99
CA GLU A 462 18.09 -26.36 28.65
C GLU A 462 18.88 -25.50 27.63
N ALA A 463 19.42 -26.11 26.59
CA ALA A 463 20.10 -25.39 25.50
C ALA A 463 19.19 -24.38 24.81
N MET A 464 17.96 -24.78 24.54
CA MET A 464 16.95 -23.88 23.97
C MET A 464 16.57 -22.72 24.90
N SER A 465 16.48 -22.99 26.21
CA SER A 465 16.21 -21.92 27.19
C SER A 465 17.36 -20.92 27.26
N ALA A 466 18.59 -21.41 27.32
CA ALA A 466 19.79 -20.58 27.33
C ALA A 466 19.88 -19.73 26.04
N TYR A 467 19.59 -20.33 24.90
CA TYR A 467 19.58 -19.63 23.62
C TYR A 467 18.50 -18.53 23.57
N LYS A 468 17.29 -18.80 24.02
CA LYS A 468 16.24 -17.80 24.12
C LYS A 468 16.60 -16.63 25.01
N GLU A 469 17.31 -16.89 26.12
CA GLU A 469 17.83 -15.82 26.98
C GLU A 469 18.96 -15.03 26.31
N ALA A 470 19.82 -15.69 25.51
CA ALA A 470 20.83 -15.00 24.71
C ALA A 470 20.19 -14.10 23.62
N LEU A 471 19.13 -14.58 22.96
CA LEU A 471 18.34 -13.77 22.04
C LEU A 471 17.67 -12.57 22.74
N GLY A 472 17.10 -12.77 23.92
CA GLY A 472 16.55 -11.69 24.74
C GLY A 472 17.56 -10.61 25.12
N ARG A 473 18.79 -11.02 25.46
CA ARG A 473 19.92 -10.09 25.71
C ARG A 473 20.29 -9.32 24.44
N GLN A 474 20.27 -9.96 23.29
CA GLN A 474 20.52 -9.31 22.01
C GLN A 474 19.45 -8.25 21.70
N SER A 475 18.17 -8.61 21.82
CA SER A 475 17.06 -7.68 21.65
C SER A 475 17.18 -6.47 22.58
N LEU A 476 17.52 -6.70 23.85
CA LEU A 476 17.70 -5.60 24.79
C LEU A 476 18.85 -4.66 24.38
N ARG A 477 19.94 -5.19 23.83
CA ARG A 477 21.04 -4.34 23.30
C ARG A 477 20.58 -3.49 22.13
N GLU A 478 19.75 -4.03 21.24
CA GLU A 478 19.18 -3.29 20.12
C GLU A 478 18.23 -2.20 20.61
N GLU A 479 17.33 -2.51 21.55
CA GLU A 479 16.44 -1.51 22.16
C GLU A 479 17.21 -0.42 22.91
N ARG A 480 18.33 -0.76 23.54
CA ARG A 480 19.21 0.23 24.20
C ARG A 480 19.89 1.17 23.20
N ARG A 481 20.29 0.67 22.01
CA ARG A 481 20.75 1.53 20.91
C ARG A 481 19.64 2.46 20.42
N LEU A 482 18.43 1.92 20.32
CA LEU A 482 17.28 2.70 19.92
C LEU A 482 16.96 3.83 20.93
N ALA A 483 17.02 3.54 22.23
CA ALA A 483 16.86 4.55 23.27
C ALA A 483 17.97 5.62 23.22
N TYR A 484 19.22 5.22 23.00
CA TYR A 484 20.33 6.16 22.78
C TYR A 484 20.08 7.07 21.57
N VAL A 485 19.58 6.52 20.46
CA VAL A 485 19.20 7.31 19.30
C VAL A 485 18.08 8.29 19.67
N ALA A 486 17.00 7.83 20.31
CA ALA A 486 15.89 8.69 20.70
C ALA A 486 16.33 9.87 21.57
N PHE A 487 17.13 9.62 22.61
CA PHE A 487 17.56 10.64 23.57
C PHE A 487 18.52 11.65 22.93
N THR A 488 19.38 11.19 22.02
CA THR A 488 20.31 12.10 21.32
C THR A 488 19.66 12.94 20.23
N ARG A 489 18.32 12.81 20.00
CA ARG A 489 17.62 13.69 19.06
C ARG A 489 17.31 15.06 19.65
N ALA A 490 17.20 15.16 20.98
CA ALA A 490 16.96 16.42 21.65
C ALA A 490 18.22 17.30 21.69
N ARG A 491 18.08 18.56 21.34
CA ARG A 491 19.15 19.56 21.52
C ARG A 491 19.15 20.12 22.94
N HIS A 492 17.98 20.55 23.46
CA HIS A 492 17.86 21.33 24.67
C HIS A 492 16.97 20.67 25.75
N GLU A 493 15.80 20.14 25.36
CA GLU A 493 14.87 19.58 26.32
C GLU A 493 14.37 18.19 25.90
N LEU A 494 14.30 17.29 26.88
CA LEU A 494 13.86 15.90 26.68
C LEU A 494 12.85 15.54 27.75
N LEU A 495 11.65 15.07 27.34
CA LEU A 495 10.64 14.50 28.21
C LEU A 495 10.55 12.98 27.96
N LEU A 496 10.62 12.20 29.05
CA LEU A 496 10.46 10.74 29.04
C LEU A 496 9.22 10.38 29.84
N THR A 497 8.22 9.77 29.22
CA THR A 497 6.96 9.39 29.91
C THR A 497 6.60 7.94 29.67
N GLY A 498 5.81 7.38 30.58
CA GLY A 498 5.19 6.08 30.47
C GLY A 498 3.93 6.00 31.32
N SER A 499 3.19 4.89 31.20
CA SER A 499 1.96 4.70 31.94
C SER A 499 1.77 3.27 32.46
N HIS A 500 1.12 3.13 33.66
CA HIS A 500 0.87 1.83 34.27
C HIS A 500 -0.18 1.00 33.53
N LEU A 501 -1.25 1.63 33.07
CA LEU A 501 -2.37 0.94 32.46
C LEU A 501 -2.20 0.87 30.92
N SER A 502 -2.82 -0.13 30.33
CA SER A 502 -2.83 -0.32 28.88
C SER A 502 -4.14 -0.98 28.45
N LYS A 503 -4.67 -0.63 27.29
CA LYS A 503 -5.88 -1.26 26.74
C LYS A 503 -5.67 -2.74 26.40
N THR A 504 -4.44 -3.18 26.22
CA THR A 504 -4.09 -4.53 25.75
C THR A 504 -3.52 -5.45 26.83
N ALA A 505 -2.96 -4.90 27.91
CA ALA A 505 -2.35 -5.69 28.98
C ALA A 505 -3.35 -5.90 30.14
N SER A 506 -3.52 -7.14 30.58
CA SER A 506 -4.41 -7.48 31.70
C SER A 506 -3.88 -7.00 33.07
N LYS A 507 -2.57 -6.79 33.17
CA LYS A 507 -1.89 -6.32 34.38
C LYS A 507 -1.25 -4.95 34.13
N PRO A 508 -1.12 -4.13 35.18
CA PRO A 508 -0.35 -2.88 35.09
C PRO A 508 1.09 -3.14 34.65
N ARG A 509 1.63 -2.21 33.89
CA ARG A 509 3.01 -2.21 33.42
C ARG A 509 3.93 -1.52 34.43
N ARG A 510 5.20 -1.89 34.41
CA ARG A 510 6.24 -1.26 35.20
C ARG A 510 6.94 -0.18 34.38
N PRO A 511 7.53 0.85 35.05
CA PRO A 511 8.42 1.76 34.37
C PRO A 511 9.54 1.02 33.63
N SER A 512 9.86 1.50 32.45
CA SER A 512 11.00 1.03 31.65
C SER A 512 12.28 0.94 32.50
N ARG A 513 13.05 -0.11 32.29
CA ARG A 513 14.39 -0.21 32.93
C ARG A 513 15.28 0.97 32.57
N PHE A 514 15.17 1.53 31.38
CA PHE A 514 15.91 2.72 30.96
C PHE A 514 15.50 3.93 31.81
N LEU A 515 14.19 4.13 31.99
CA LEU A 515 13.68 5.21 32.83
C LEU A 515 14.07 5.03 34.31
N THR A 516 14.00 3.78 34.81
CA THR A 516 14.39 3.43 36.17
C THR A 516 15.90 3.62 36.42
N GLU A 517 16.77 3.32 35.45
CA GLU A 517 18.20 3.56 35.51
C GLU A 517 18.53 5.06 35.69
N LEU A 518 17.80 5.92 34.98
CA LEU A 518 17.97 7.38 35.05
C LEU A 518 17.43 7.95 36.37
N GLN A 519 16.25 7.48 36.80
CA GLN A 519 15.65 7.88 38.06
C GLN A 519 16.57 7.57 39.26
N ARG A 520 17.14 6.35 39.31
CA ARG A 520 18.09 5.95 40.39
C ARG A 520 19.34 6.79 40.45
N ARG A 521 19.69 7.50 39.38
CA ARG A 521 20.86 8.39 39.29
C ARG A 521 20.52 9.85 39.46
N ASP A 522 19.25 10.17 39.78
CA ASP A 522 18.75 11.55 39.97
C ASP A 522 18.98 12.44 38.72
N LEU A 523 18.81 11.84 37.51
CA LEU A 523 19.00 12.52 36.22
C LEU A 523 17.71 13.02 35.60
N LEU A 524 16.57 12.80 36.26
CA LEU A 524 15.25 13.17 35.78
C LEU A 524 14.62 14.22 36.70
N SER A 525 14.30 15.37 36.17
CA SER A 525 13.44 16.35 36.85
C SER A 525 11.99 15.86 36.75
N PRO A 526 11.20 15.82 37.85
CA PRO A 526 9.80 15.49 37.76
C PRO A 526 9.04 16.47 36.86
N TYR A 527 8.16 15.98 36.01
CA TYR A 527 7.21 16.79 35.24
C TYR A 527 5.79 16.43 35.64
N ALA A 528 4.89 17.40 35.75
CA ALA A 528 3.53 17.27 36.23
C ALA A 528 3.49 16.57 37.65
N GLU A 529 2.66 15.54 37.80
CA GLU A 529 2.59 14.76 39.04
C GLU A 529 3.82 13.85 39.25
N GLY A 530 4.72 13.78 38.23
CA GLY A 530 5.94 12.96 38.26
C GLY A 530 5.64 11.46 38.20
N TRP A 531 5.83 10.77 39.37
CA TRP A 531 5.60 9.34 39.48
C TRP A 531 4.31 9.07 40.24
N VAL A 532 3.29 8.54 39.54
CA VAL A 532 2.03 8.16 40.19
C VAL A 532 2.22 6.84 40.94
N ASP A 533 1.83 6.83 42.22
CA ASP A 533 1.76 5.62 43.03
C ASP A 533 0.64 4.73 42.53
N PHE A 534 1.00 3.55 42.10
CA PHE A 534 0.05 2.59 41.56
C PHE A 534 0.23 1.21 42.20
N ASP A 535 -0.89 0.58 42.58
CA ASP A 535 -0.91 -0.78 43.10
C ASP A 535 -0.83 -1.79 41.94
N GLU A 536 0.36 -2.37 41.72
CA GLU A 536 0.61 -3.38 40.70
C GLU A 536 -0.23 -4.67 40.86
N SER A 537 -0.81 -4.89 42.05
CA SER A 537 -1.71 -6.02 42.32
C SER A 537 -3.14 -5.79 41.80
N ARG A 538 -3.50 -4.56 41.51
CA ARG A 538 -4.85 -4.19 41.06
C ARG A 538 -5.10 -4.60 39.62
N PRO A 539 -6.26 -5.23 39.34
CA PRO A 539 -6.61 -5.55 37.93
C PRO A 539 -6.70 -4.28 37.09
N ASN A 540 -6.26 -4.37 35.82
CA ASN A 540 -6.35 -3.25 34.88
C ASN A 540 -7.83 -2.99 34.52
N PRO A 541 -8.44 -1.86 34.93
CA PRO A 541 -9.84 -1.57 34.64
C PRO A 541 -10.07 -1.30 33.13
N LEU A 542 -9.07 -0.87 32.37
CA LEU A 542 -9.21 -0.55 30.95
C LEU A 542 -9.52 -1.76 30.07
N THR A 543 -9.10 -2.97 30.50
CA THR A 543 -9.41 -4.22 29.78
C THR A 543 -10.85 -4.70 30.00
N ALA A 544 -11.52 -4.22 31.06
CA ALA A 544 -12.90 -4.56 31.39
C ALA A 544 -13.92 -3.56 30.82
N LEU A 545 -13.46 -2.45 30.25
CA LEU A 545 -14.34 -1.44 29.67
C LEU A 545 -14.97 -2.00 28.39
N THR A 546 -16.25 -2.36 28.49
CA THR A 546 -17.08 -2.63 27.31
C THR A 546 -17.62 -1.29 26.83
N GLN A 547 -17.02 -0.75 25.78
CA GLN A 547 -17.61 0.41 25.12
C GLN A 547 -18.88 -0.02 24.40
N VAL A 548 -20.02 0.41 24.89
CA VAL A 548 -21.31 0.24 24.22
C VAL A 548 -21.61 1.56 23.51
N GLY A 549 -21.61 1.53 22.20
CA GLY A 549 -21.98 2.67 21.36
C GLY A 549 -23.21 2.35 20.52
N THR A 550 -24.06 3.33 20.28
CA THR A 550 -25.13 3.23 19.28
C THR A 550 -24.55 3.56 17.90
N TRP A 551 -24.77 2.68 16.93
CA TRP A 551 -24.34 2.92 15.54
C TRP A 551 -25.54 2.88 14.59
N PRO A 552 -25.68 3.79 13.64
CA PRO A 552 -24.97 5.07 13.57
C PRO A 552 -25.23 5.92 14.79
N PRO A 553 -24.23 6.70 15.27
CA PRO A 553 -24.45 7.50 16.47
C PRO A 553 -25.49 8.57 16.19
N ASP A 554 -26.52 8.61 17.03
CA ASP A 554 -27.65 9.52 16.90
C ASP A 554 -27.23 10.94 17.31
N ALA A 555 -27.41 11.91 16.41
CA ALA A 555 -27.09 13.31 16.68
C ALA A 555 -28.04 13.94 17.72
N ASP A 556 -29.25 13.37 17.82
CA ASP A 556 -30.33 13.89 18.67
C ASP A 556 -30.42 13.13 20.03
N ALA A 557 -29.68 12.03 20.19
CA ALA A 557 -29.69 11.22 21.43
C ALA A 557 -28.86 11.79 22.58
N ALA A 558 -28.36 13.02 22.47
CA ALA A 558 -27.72 13.72 23.57
C ALA A 558 -28.74 14.37 24.51
N GLU A 559 -29.71 13.61 25.05
CA GLU A 559 -30.30 14.02 26.31
C GLU A 559 -29.30 13.70 27.43
N PRO A 560 -29.07 14.62 28.38
CA PRO A 560 -28.13 14.42 29.47
C PRO A 560 -28.58 13.19 30.25
N LEU A 561 -27.76 12.14 30.26
CA LEU A 561 -27.91 11.04 31.21
C LEU A 561 -27.98 11.62 32.61
N ASP A 562 -29.05 11.27 33.26
CA ASP A 562 -29.50 11.71 34.60
C ASP A 562 -28.35 11.89 35.59
N ASN A 563 -28.38 12.98 36.36
CA ASN A 563 -27.40 13.50 37.32
C ASN A 563 -27.00 12.55 38.48
N GLN A 564 -27.09 11.24 38.32
CA GLN A 564 -26.75 10.24 39.35
C GLN A 564 -25.57 9.31 39.00
N ALA A 565 -24.87 9.54 37.90
CA ALA A 565 -23.66 8.78 37.56
C ALA A 565 -22.46 9.17 38.46
N PRO A 566 -21.62 8.21 38.89
CA PRO A 566 -20.41 8.49 39.67
C PRO A 566 -19.44 9.38 38.90
N GLU A 567 -18.63 10.16 39.60
CA GLU A 567 -17.74 11.18 39.00
C GLU A 567 -16.78 10.63 37.91
N ALA A 568 -16.49 9.34 37.92
CA ALA A 568 -15.70 8.68 36.91
C ALA A 568 -16.40 8.55 35.51
N GLU A 569 -17.75 8.68 35.44
CA GLU A 569 -18.51 8.66 34.20
C GLU A 569 -18.63 10.06 33.55
N LYS A 570 -18.28 11.13 34.28
CA LYS A 570 -18.36 12.50 33.74
C LYS A 570 -17.28 12.82 32.72
N GLU A 571 -16.12 12.15 32.76
CA GLU A 571 -15.08 12.33 31.76
C GLU A 571 -15.45 11.68 30.41
N GLY A 572 -16.21 10.57 30.44
CA GLY A 572 -16.76 9.96 29.22
C GLY A 572 -17.86 10.80 28.56
N THR A 573 -18.62 11.57 29.35
CA THR A 573 -19.69 12.44 28.84
C THR A 573 -19.14 13.65 28.06
N ALA A 574 -17.98 14.18 28.41
CA ALA A 574 -17.39 15.33 27.72
C ALA A 574 -16.98 15.00 26.27
N VAL A 575 -16.51 13.76 26.01
CA VAL A 575 -16.16 13.30 24.67
C VAL A 575 -17.41 13.06 23.81
N THR A 576 -18.47 12.49 24.42
CA THR A 576 -19.75 12.27 23.71
C THR A 576 -20.46 13.59 23.39
N ASP A 577 -20.44 14.57 24.31
CA ASP A 577 -21.01 15.90 24.06
C ASP A 577 -20.29 16.63 22.93
N ARG A 578 -18.98 16.51 22.85
CA ARG A 578 -18.16 17.14 21.80
C ARG A 578 -18.42 16.52 20.41
N LEU A 579 -18.52 15.20 20.31
CA LEU A 579 -18.90 14.53 19.06
C LEU A 579 -20.32 14.93 18.63
N ALA A 580 -21.24 15.11 19.56
CA ALA A 580 -22.59 15.60 19.28
C ALA A 580 -22.58 17.05 18.79
N ASP A 581 -21.70 17.92 19.34
CA ASP A 581 -21.54 19.30 18.93
C ASP A 581 -20.94 19.41 17.53
N VAL A 582 -19.91 18.64 17.23
CA VAL A 582 -19.28 18.56 15.90
C VAL A 582 -20.30 18.07 14.87
N ARG A 583 -21.13 17.10 15.19
CA ARG A 583 -22.18 16.63 14.31
C ARG A 583 -23.27 17.67 14.09
N ARG A 584 -23.75 18.32 15.14
CA ARG A 584 -24.73 19.43 15.02
C ARG A 584 -24.21 20.50 14.08
N ALA A 585 -22.94 20.89 14.24
CA ALA A 585 -22.29 21.86 13.35
C ALA A 585 -22.27 21.38 11.91
N ARG A 586 -21.96 20.11 11.66
CA ARG A 586 -21.96 19.50 10.30
C ARG A 586 -23.36 19.46 9.70
N TYR A 587 -24.38 19.04 10.44
CA TYR A 587 -25.78 19.04 9.97
C TYR A 587 -26.27 20.45 9.66
N THR A 588 -25.91 21.42 10.49
CA THR A 588 -26.25 22.83 10.24
C THR A 588 -25.58 23.34 8.97
N ALA A 589 -24.29 23.06 8.78
CA ALA A 589 -23.56 23.42 7.58
C ALA A 589 -24.14 22.72 6.33
N ALA A 590 -24.41 21.44 6.41
CA ALA A 590 -25.04 20.68 5.32
C ALA A 590 -26.43 21.22 4.95
N ALA A 591 -27.25 21.61 5.94
CA ALA A 591 -28.54 22.21 5.72
C ALA A 591 -28.40 23.58 5.03
N GLN A 592 -27.41 24.40 5.40
CA GLN A 592 -27.11 25.66 4.74
C GLN A 592 -26.69 25.47 3.28
N VAL A 593 -25.81 24.52 3.01
CA VAL A 593 -25.38 24.17 1.65
C VAL A 593 -26.56 23.69 0.82
N THR A 594 -27.40 22.81 1.37
CA THR A 594 -28.60 22.29 0.69
C THR A 594 -29.61 23.42 0.39
N ALA A 595 -29.80 24.34 1.33
CA ALA A 595 -30.66 25.52 1.12
C ALA A 595 -30.11 26.45 0.03
N ALA A 596 -28.78 26.66 0.02
CA ALA A 596 -28.11 27.44 -1.01
C ALA A 596 -28.23 26.79 -2.41
N MET A 597 -28.09 25.45 -2.48
CA MET A 597 -28.30 24.69 -3.72
C MET A 597 -29.76 24.78 -4.22
N GLY A 598 -30.72 24.86 -3.31
CA GLY A 598 -32.16 25.03 -3.64
C GLY A 598 -32.55 26.44 -4.11
N GLY A 599 -31.62 27.40 -4.05
CA GLY A 599 -31.85 28.79 -4.48
C GLY A 599 -32.86 29.57 -3.63
N THR A 600 -33.14 29.14 -2.39
CA THR A 600 -34.21 29.67 -1.53
C THR A 600 -33.71 30.73 -0.53
N GLU A 601 -32.43 30.93 -0.36
CA GLU A 601 -31.90 32.00 0.48
C GLU A 601 -30.80 32.79 -0.24
N PRO A 602 -30.76 34.12 -0.05
CA PRO A 602 -29.64 34.94 -0.53
C PRO A 602 -28.39 34.51 0.24
N VAL A 603 -27.31 34.24 -0.49
CA VAL A 603 -25.97 34.05 0.09
C VAL A 603 -25.70 35.22 1.03
N GLN A 604 -25.53 34.97 2.33
CA GLN A 604 -25.10 35.99 3.27
C GLN A 604 -23.79 36.58 2.75
N GLU A 605 -23.74 37.93 2.60
CA GLU A 605 -22.51 38.61 2.24
C GLU A 605 -21.44 38.25 3.27
N VAL A 606 -20.31 37.76 2.79
CA VAL A 606 -19.13 37.49 3.63
C VAL A 606 -18.77 38.78 4.34
N PRO A 607 -18.57 38.78 5.69
CA PRO A 607 -18.25 40.01 6.42
C PRO A 607 -17.07 40.71 5.79
N ALA A 608 -17.17 42.02 5.64
CA ALA A 608 -16.20 42.89 4.95
C ALA A 608 -14.74 42.79 5.50
N GLN A 609 -14.53 42.12 6.64
CA GLN A 609 -13.21 41.90 7.26
C GLN A 609 -12.42 40.74 6.66
N ALA A 610 -13.03 39.92 5.81
CA ALA A 610 -12.40 38.76 5.16
C ALA A 610 -12.44 38.92 3.63
N GLN A 611 -12.21 40.09 3.09
CA GLN A 611 -12.08 40.24 1.64
C GLN A 611 -10.73 39.65 1.22
N PRO A 612 -10.70 38.52 0.48
CA PRO A 612 -9.47 38.09 -0.15
C PRO A 612 -9.01 39.18 -1.12
N ASP A 613 -7.69 39.31 -1.29
CA ASP A 613 -7.07 40.19 -2.26
C ASP A 613 -7.81 40.10 -3.60
N ASP A 614 -8.17 41.21 -4.21
CA ASP A 614 -8.94 41.25 -5.46
C ASP A 614 -8.27 40.42 -6.57
N GLU A 615 -6.91 40.33 -6.55
CA GLU A 615 -6.14 39.48 -7.46
C GLU A 615 -6.40 37.99 -7.23
N MET A 616 -6.53 37.56 -5.98
CA MET A 616 -6.82 36.17 -5.61
C MET A 616 -8.25 35.77 -6.02
N VAL A 617 -9.24 36.63 -5.81
CA VAL A 617 -10.63 36.38 -6.26
C VAL A 617 -10.73 36.30 -7.77
N TRP A 618 -10.00 37.16 -8.49
CA TRP A 618 -9.93 37.13 -9.95
C TRP A 618 -9.30 35.78 -10.41
N ARG A 619 -8.22 35.35 -9.78
CA ARG A 619 -7.54 34.10 -10.08
C ARG A 619 -8.46 32.89 -9.87
N TRP A 620 -9.18 32.84 -8.73
CA TRP A 620 -10.14 31.77 -8.47
C TRP A 620 -11.30 31.75 -9.48
N ARG A 621 -11.81 32.90 -9.88
CA ARG A 621 -12.85 32.98 -10.92
C ARG A 621 -12.34 32.48 -12.26
N LEU A 622 -11.11 32.80 -12.61
CA LEU A 622 -10.49 32.30 -13.84
C LEU A 622 -10.32 30.79 -13.79
N GLU A 623 -9.79 30.27 -12.70
CA GLU A 623 -9.61 28.82 -12.49
C GLU A 623 -10.95 28.07 -12.51
N ALA A 624 -11.95 28.55 -11.79
CA ALA A 624 -13.30 27.99 -11.82
C ALA A 624 -13.91 28.00 -13.24
N GLY A 625 -13.71 29.10 -13.98
CA GLY A 625 -14.14 29.18 -15.38
C GLY A 625 -13.46 28.15 -16.29
N LEU A 626 -12.16 27.93 -16.11
CA LEU A 626 -11.39 26.93 -16.84
C LEU A 626 -11.87 25.50 -16.50
N LEU A 627 -12.07 25.19 -15.22
CA LEU A 627 -12.56 23.89 -14.77
C LEU A 627 -13.99 23.60 -15.28
N LEU A 628 -14.88 24.59 -15.25
CA LEU A 628 -16.22 24.45 -15.80
C LEU A 628 -16.21 24.26 -17.32
N ALA A 629 -15.31 24.94 -18.04
CA ALA A 629 -15.13 24.76 -19.47
C ALA A 629 -14.55 23.38 -19.81
N GLU A 630 -13.64 22.87 -18.98
CA GLU A 630 -13.10 21.52 -19.09
C GLU A 630 -14.17 20.46 -18.83
N ARG A 631 -14.94 20.61 -17.75
CA ARG A 631 -16.09 19.73 -17.44
C ARG A 631 -17.12 19.75 -18.56
N SER A 632 -17.46 20.90 -19.11
CA SER A 632 -18.38 21.02 -20.22
C SER A 632 -17.86 20.30 -21.48
N ARG A 633 -16.56 20.41 -21.77
CA ARG A 633 -15.90 19.68 -22.86
C ARG A 633 -15.91 18.15 -22.61
N ALA A 634 -15.68 17.72 -21.38
CA ALA A 634 -15.74 16.31 -21.02
C ALA A 634 -17.17 15.72 -21.17
N LEU A 635 -18.20 16.53 -20.86
CA LEU A 635 -19.61 16.12 -20.97
C LEU A 635 -20.16 16.20 -22.41
N SER A 636 -19.59 17.05 -23.28
CA SER A 636 -20.05 17.26 -24.67
C SER A 636 -19.46 16.28 -25.71
N GLY A 637 -18.85 15.19 -25.26
CA GLY A 637 -18.16 14.24 -26.14
C GLY A 637 -16.68 14.60 -26.29
N GLY A 638 -15.82 13.68 -25.90
CA GLY A 638 -14.38 13.90 -25.75
C GLY A 638 -13.68 14.47 -26.98
N PRO A 639 -12.45 14.97 -26.83
CA PRO A 639 -11.68 15.53 -27.94
C PRO A 639 -11.51 14.50 -29.05
N ALA A 640 -11.58 14.98 -30.31
CA ALA A 640 -11.34 14.13 -31.47
C ALA A 640 -9.98 13.42 -31.35
N VAL A 641 -10.02 12.10 -31.34
CA VAL A 641 -8.82 11.25 -31.33
C VAL A 641 -8.44 10.98 -32.79
N ARG A 642 -7.19 11.28 -33.16
CA ARG A 642 -6.66 10.93 -34.47
C ARG A 642 -6.23 9.47 -34.47
N LEU A 643 -6.55 8.76 -35.56
CA LEU A 643 -5.99 7.44 -35.78
C LEU A 643 -4.47 7.53 -35.89
N PRO A 644 -3.71 6.59 -35.32
CA PRO A 644 -2.28 6.54 -35.51
C PRO A 644 -1.93 6.25 -37.01
N GLU A 645 -0.78 6.70 -37.44
CA GLU A 645 -0.27 6.41 -38.81
C GLU A 645 -0.12 4.91 -39.06
N HIS A 646 0.15 4.14 -38.03
CA HIS A 646 0.25 2.68 -38.06
C HIS A 646 -0.76 2.05 -37.10
N LEU A 647 -1.53 1.09 -37.59
CA LEU A 647 -2.52 0.36 -36.82
C LEU A 647 -2.40 -1.15 -37.12
N ALA A 648 -2.50 -1.99 -36.10
CA ALA A 648 -2.56 -3.43 -36.30
C ALA A 648 -3.89 -3.83 -36.98
N ALA A 649 -3.87 -4.72 -37.97
CA ALA A 649 -5.05 -5.18 -38.67
C ALA A 649 -6.11 -5.78 -37.73
N THR A 650 -5.69 -6.40 -36.60
CA THR A 650 -6.54 -6.93 -35.54
C THR A 650 -7.41 -5.87 -34.87
N ARG A 651 -7.02 -4.60 -34.92
CA ARG A 651 -7.76 -3.49 -34.31
C ARG A 651 -8.87 -2.94 -35.21
N LEU A 652 -8.97 -3.40 -36.47
CA LEU A 652 -10.03 -2.97 -37.39
C LEU A 652 -11.42 -3.41 -36.89
N ASP A 653 -11.49 -4.61 -36.34
CA ASP A 653 -12.73 -5.16 -35.78
C ASP A 653 -13.23 -4.33 -34.60
N ASP A 654 -12.32 -3.93 -33.67
CA ASP A 654 -12.64 -3.08 -32.52
C ASP A 654 -13.16 -1.71 -33.00
N LEU A 655 -12.48 -1.10 -33.97
CA LEU A 655 -12.86 0.20 -34.54
C LEU A 655 -14.25 0.17 -35.19
N ARG A 656 -14.60 -0.93 -35.84
CA ARG A 656 -15.89 -1.09 -36.50
C ARG A 656 -17.02 -1.44 -35.53
N ALA A 657 -16.71 -2.19 -34.47
CA ALA A 657 -17.66 -2.60 -33.44
C ALA A 657 -18.11 -1.39 -32.59
N ASP A 658 -17.18 -0.62 -32.06
CA ASP A 658 -17.45 0.57 -31.26
C ASP A 658 -16.36 1.63 -31.44
N ARG A 659 -16.63 2.59 -32.29
CA ARG A 659 -15.68 3.68 -32.59
C ARG A 659 -15.38 4.55 -31.38
N HIS A 660 -16.36 4.74 -30.50
CA HIS A 660 -16.20 5.57 -29.30
C HIS A 660 -15.27 4.88 -28.30
N GLN A 661 -15.54 3.62 -27.97
CA GLN A 661 -14.68 2.83 -27.11
C GLN A 661 -13.26 2.71 -27.69
N PHE A 662 -13.14 2.48 -28.99
CA PHE A 662 -11.85 2.45 -29.67
C PHE A 662 -11.06 3.75 -29.53
N ALA A 663 -11.72 4.90 -29.63
CA ALA A 663 -11.08 6.21 -29.43
C ALA A 663 -10.61 6.40 -27.98
N LEU A 664 -11.38 5.92 -27.00
CA LEU A 664 -10.98 5.90 -25.59
C LEU A 664 -9.73 5.02 -25.37
N ASP A 665 -9.72 3.83 -25.96
CA ASP A 665 -8.59 2.90 -25.88
C ASP A 665 -7.31 3.44 -26.52
N LEU A 666 -7.43 4.19 -27.63
CA LEU A 666 -6.30 4.89 -28.23
C LEU A 666 -5.75 6.01 -27.36
N ARG A 667 -6.65 6.73 -26.69
CA ARG A 667 -6.25 7.85 -25.81
C ARG A 667 -5.59 7.39 -24.53
N ARG A 668 -6.03 6.24 -24.01
CA ARG A 668 -5.56 5.65 -22.75
C ARG A 668 -5.42 4.13 -22.94
N PRO A 669 -4.35 3.67 -23.59
CA PRO A 669 -4.17 2.25 -23.84
C PRO A 669 -4.00 1.50 -22.51
N LEU A 670 -4.88 0.53 -22.27
CA LEU A 670 -4.75 -0.38 -21.16
C LEU A 670 -3.78 -1.50 -21.54
N PRO A 671 -2.82 -1.86 -20.68
CA PRO A 671 -2.11 -3.10 -20.84
C PRO A 671 -3.12 -4.27 -20.80
N PRO A 672 -3.04 -5.23 -21.72
CA PRO A 672 -3.91 -6.39 -21.68
C PRO A 672 -3.65 -7.18 -20.38
N GLU A 673 -4.70 -7.57 -19.70
CA GLU A 673 -4.59 -8.47 -18.55
C GLU A 673 -3.84 -9.75 -18.94
N PRO A 674 -2.83 -10.16 -18.15
CA PRO A 674 -2.13 -11.42 -18.39
C PRO A 674 -3.10 -12.57 -18.15
N ARG A 675 -3.66 -13.15 -19.23
CA ARG A 675 -4.54 -14.31 -19.18
C ARG A 675 -3.73 -15.58 -19.33
N ALA A 676 -3.93 -16.56 -18.47
CA ALA A 676 -3.29 -17.87 -18.57
C ALA A 676 -3.54 -18.52 -19.96
N ALA A 677 -4.74 -18.32 -20.52
CA ALA A 677 -5.09 -18.76 -21.87
C ALA A 677 -4.25 -18.08 -22.98
N GLY A 678 -3.89 -16.80 -22.81
CA GLY A 678 -3.02 -16.09 -23.76
C GLY A 678 -1.61 -16.68 -23.81
N ARG A 679 -1.08 -17.07 -22.64
CA ARG A 679 0.25 -17.71 -22.55
C ARG A 679 0.31 -19.05 -23.29
N LEU A 680 -0.73 -19.89 -23.18
CA LEU A 680 -0.81 -21.16 -23.91
C LEU A 680 -0.96 -20.91 -25.42
N GLY A 681 -1.69 -19.87 -25.84
CA GLY A 681 -1.79 -19.45 -27.24
C GLY A 681 -0.45 -19.10 -27.83
N THR A 682 0.35 -18.25 -27.15
CA THR A 682 1.70 -17.87 -27.61
C THR A 682 2.60 -19.08 -27.80
N VAL A 683 2.63 -19.99 -26.80
CA VAL A 683 3.44 -21.22 -26.91
C VAL A 683 2.98 -22.10 -28.09
N PHE A 684 1.67 -22.17 -28.34
CA PHE A 684 1.14 -22.93 -29.47
C PHE A 684 1.56 -22.31 -30.81
N HIS A 685 1.43 -20.97 -30.98
CA HIS A 685 1.85 -20.29 -32.23
C HIS A 685 3.34 -20.50 -32.52
N ASP A 686 4.21 -20.36 -31.52
CA ASP A 686 5.64 -20.65 -31.70
C ASP A 686 5.90 -22.11 -32.10
N ALA A 687 5.20 -23.05 -31.46
CA ALA A 687 5.39 -24.48 -31.72
C ALA A 687 4.86 -24.89 -33.10
N VAL A 688 3.69 -24.39 -33.51
CA VAL A 688 3.12 -24.72 -34.84
C VAL A 688 3.95 -24.13 -35.97
N ALA A 689 4.46 -22.88 -35.83
CA ALA A 689 5.37 -22.28 -36.79
C ALA A 689 6.66 -23.09 -36.96
N GLN A 690 7.25 -23.56 -35.84
CA GLN A 690 8.45 -24.41 -35.88
C GLN A 690 8.18 -25.75 -36.54
N ARG A 691 7.07 -26.44 -36.19
CA ARG A 691 6.72 -27.75 -36.78
C ARG A 691 6.40 -27.66 -38.25
N LEU A 692 5.65 -26.66 -38.67
CA LEU A 692 5.34 -26.45 -40.11
C LEU A 692 6.60 -26.13 -40.93
N SER A 693 7.49 -25.33 -40.39
CA SER A 693 8.77 -24.98 -41.03
C SER A 693 9.73 -26.18 -41.13
N ALA A 694 9.67 -27.10 -40.16
CA ALA A 694 10.51 -28.29 -40.13
C ALA A 694 10.07 -29.38 -41.12
N ARG A 695 8.82 -29.39 -41.59
CA ARG A 695 8.28 -30.40 -42.56
C ARG A 695 9.03 -30.47 -43.91
N GLY A 696 9.85 -29.48 -44.28
CA GLY A 696 10.64 -29.44 -45.47
C GLY A 696 12.14 -29.77 -45.34
N THR A 697 12.63 -30.01 -44.13
CA THR A 697 14.08 -30.16 -43.85
C THR A 697 14.46 -31.54 -43.34
N LEU A 698 15.51 -32.17 -43.88
CA LEU A 698 15.98 -33.53 -43.56
C LEU A 698 16.54 -33.69 -42.13
N PHE A 699 16.69 -32.59 -41.38
CA PHE A 699 17.33 -32.55 -40.05
C PHE A 699 16.43 -32.05 -38.91
N GLY A 700 15.13 -31.81 -39.12
CA GLY A 700 14.26 -31.10 -38.18
C GLY A 700 13.42 -31.95 -37.22
N LEU A 701 13.49 -33.27 -37.26
CA LEU A 701 12.58 -34.14 -36.50
C LEU A 701 12.91 -34.32 -35.01
N GLY A 702 13.85 -33.58 -34.45
CA GLY A 702 14.34 -33.88 -33.11
C GLY A 702 14.05 -32.89 -31.99
N GLN A 703 13.65 -31.65 -32.25
CA GLN A 703 13.63 -30.62 -31.20
C GLN A 703 12.52 -29.56 -31.23
N ALA A 704 11.52 -29.65 -32.10
CA ALA A 704 10.36 -28.74 -32.04
C ALA A 704 9.33 -29.25 -31.03
N GLY A 705 9.67 -29.20 -29.74
CA GLY A 705 8.85 -29.69 -28.64
C GLY A 705 8.21 -28.56 -27.84
N VAL A 706 7.08 -28.86 -27.25
CA VAL A 706 6.44 -28.01 -26.26
C VAL A 706 7.38 -27.85 -25.05
N PRO A 707 7.59 -26.63 -24.51
CA PRO A 707 8.52 -26.40 -23.41
C PRO A 707 8.29 -27.28 -22.18
N ASP A 708 9.37 -27.83 -21.62
CA ASP A 708 9.32 -28.67 -20.43
C ASP A 708 8.84 -27.94 -19.17
N SER A 709 8.78 -26.62 -19.19
CA SER A 709 8.30 -25.77 -18.09
C SER A 709 6.78 -25.77 -17.93
N LEU A 710 6.02 -26.35 -18.86
CA LEU A 710 4.57 -26.42 -18.78
C LEU A 710 4.09 -27.65 -17.99
N GLY A 711 2.96 -27.49 -17.28
CA GLY A 711 2.29 -28.59 -16.60
C GLY A 711 1.85 -29.69 -17.58
N PRO A 712 1.68 -30.95 -17.12
CA PRO A 712 1.32 -32.08 -17.99
C PRO A 712 0.02 -31.84 -18.79
N GLN A 713 -1.00 -31.27 -18.15
CA GLN A 713 -2.31 -31.01 -18.78
C GLN A 713 -2.23 -29.99 -19.91
N ASP A 714 -1.44 -28.91 -19.70
CA ASP A 714 -1.23 -27.85 -20.68
C ASP A 714 -0.43 -28.38 -21.87
N ARG A 715 0.58 -29.21 -21.60
CA ARG A 715 1.38 -29.87 -22.63
C ARG A 715 0.53 -30.79 -23.51
N ASP A 716 -0.29 -31.64 -22.90
CA ASP A 716 -1.19 -32.54 -23.63
C ASP A 716 -2.21 -31.75 -24.46
N ARG A 717 -2.63 -30.56 -23.98
CA ARG A 717 -3.55 -29.71 -24.71
C ARG A 717 -2.88 -29.08 -25.95
N ILE A 718 -1.68 -28.58 -25.79
CA ILE A 718 -0.92 -28.00 -26.92
C ILE A 718 -0.58 -29.08 -27.96
N GLU A 719 -0.18 -30.27 -27.54
CA GLU A 719 0.08 -31.37 -28.47
C GLU A 719 -1.15 -31.73 -29.31
N ARG A 720 -2.33 -31.83 -28.70
CA ARG A 720 -3.58 -32.05 -29.44
C ARG A 720 -3.88 -30.93 -30.45
N TRP A 721 -3.61 -29.68 -30.07
CA TRP A 721 -3.79 -28.54 -30.97
C TRP A 721 -2.83 -28.61 -32.17
N LEU A 722 -1.58 -29.01 -31.94
CA LEU A 722 -0.57 -29.20 -32.98
C LEU A 722 -0.94 -30.34 -33.93
N GLU A 723 -1.41 -31.49 -33.39
CA GLU A 723 -1.93 -32.59 -34.21
C GLU A 723 -3.12 -32.14 -35.06
N THR A 724 -4.01 -31.34 -34.53
CA THR A 724 -5.14 -30.77 -35.29
C THR A 724 -4.65 -29.86 -36.40
N ALA A 725 -3.71 -28.96 -36.14
CA ALA A 725 -3.16 -28.03 -37.12
C ALA A 725 -2.40 -28.76 -38.24
N GLU A 726 -1.71 -29.85 -37.91
CA GLU A 726 -0.91 -30.63 -38.86
C GLU A 726 -1.75 -31.51 -39.81
N ASN A 727 -2.93 -31.96 -39.38
CA ASN A 727 -3.77 -32.91 -40.12
C ASN A 727 -5.06 -32.27 -40.68
N LEU A 728 -5.04 -30.97 -40.94
CA LEU A 728 -6.19 -30.27 -41.52
C LEU A 728 -6.39 -30.64 -43.00
N PRO A 729 -7.58 -31.13 -43.40
CA PRO A 729 -7.92 -31.40 -44.77
C PRO A 729 -7.77 -30.17 -45.68
N LEU A 730 -7.95 -28.97 -45.13
CA LEU A 730 -7.78 -27.70 -45.83
C LEU A 730 -6.37 -27.55 -46.46
N LEU A 731 -5.36 -28.17 -45.87
CA LEU A 731 -3.94 -28.05 -46.28
C LEU A 731 -3.44 -29.14 -47.24
N GLU A 732 -4.26 -30.13 -47.61
CA GLU A 732 -3.85 -31.26 -48.47
C GLU A 732 -3.28 -30.84 -49.83
N ASP A 733 -3.84 -29.76 -50.41
CA ASP A 733 -3.40 -29.25 -51.73
C ASP A 733 -2.39 -28.08 -51.65
N TYR A 734 -1.84 -27.82 -50.46
CA TYR A 734 -1.01 -26.64 -50.21
C TYR A 734 0.35 -27.01 -49.60
N VAL A 735 1.35 -26.19 -49.93
CA VAL A 735 2.68 -26.25 -49.33
C VAL A 735 2.95 -24.96 -48.60
N LEU A 736 3.56 -25.07 -47.42
CA LEU A 736 3.95 -23.91 -46.61
C LEU A 736 4.89 -23.00 -47.39
N ALA A 737 4.60 -21.72 -47.47
CA ALA A 737 5.44 -20.68 -48.03
C ALA A 737 6.15 -19.87 -46.95
N GLU A 738 5.41 -19.32 -45.99
CA GLU A 738 5.96 -18.48 -44.95
C GLU A 738 5.18 -18.71 -43.64
N THR A 739 5.86 -18.52 -42.49
CA THR A 739 5.22 -18.50 -41.13
C THR A 739 5.57 -17.23 -40.44
N GLU A 740 4.68 -16.75 -39.57
CA GLU A 740 4.89 -15.54 -38.73
C GLU A 740 5.39 -14.35 -39.56
N THR A 741 4.73 -14.11 -40.71
CA THR A 741 5.20 -13.12 -41.65
C THR A 741 4.48 -11.80 -41.52
N ASP A 742 5.27 -10.72 -41.56
CA ASP A 742 4.76 -9.36 -41.46
C ASP A 742 4.57 -8.73 -42.86
N ARG A 743 3.40 -8.13 -43.08
CA ARG A 743 3.08 -7.33 -44.26
C ARG A 743 2.40 -6.05 -43.85
N GLU A 744 2.50 -5.05 -44.70
CA GLU A 744 1.86 -3.75 -44.49
C GLU A 744 1.06 -3.34 -45.72
N ILE A 745 -0.05 -2.68 -45.47
CA ILE A 745 -0.85 -2.05 -46.54
C ILE A 745 -1.30 -0.66 -46.08
N THR A 746 -1.04 0.35 -46.90
CA THR A 746 -1.47 1.73 -46.63
C THR A 746 -2.83 1.99 -47.32
N ILE A 747 -3.81 2.39 -46.53
CA ILE A 747 -5.16 2.72 -46.98
C ILE A 747 -5.49 4.12 -46.46
N GLY A 748 -5.69 5.07 -47.38
CA GLY A 748 -5.83 6.48 -46.99
C GLY A 748 -4.56 7.02 -46.29
N ALA A 749 -4.72 7.54 -45.08
CA ALA A 749 -3.63 8.06 -44.26
C ALA A 749 -3.07 7.05 -43.24
N THR A 750 -3.62 5.82 -43.16
CA THR A 750 -3.27 4.84 -42.16
C THR A 750 -2.63 3.60 -42.79
N THR A 751 -1.52 3.15 -42.24
CA THR A 751 -0.85 1.91 -42.62
C THR A 751 -1.30 0.79 -41.66
N LEU A 752 -1.91 -0.24 -42.19
CA LEU A 752 -2.32 -1.42 -41.46
C LEU A 752 -1.22 -2.47 -41.47
N ARG A 753 -0.81 -2.89 -40.29
CA ARG A 753 0.19 -3.92 -40.07
C ARG A 753 -0.49 -5.27 -39.90
N CYS A 754 -0.08 -6.22 -40.70
CA CYS A 754 -0.59 -7.57 -40.74
C CYS A 754 0.49 -8.53 -40.29
N ARG A 755 0.24 -9.29 -39.23
CA ARG A 755 1.07 -10.43 -38.88
C ARG A 755 0.27 -11.71 -39.17
N MET A 756 0.72 -12.47 -40.12
CA MET A 756 0.04 -13.67 -40.60
C MET A 756 0.73 -14.89 -40.00
N ASP A 757 0.00 -15.78 -39.34
CA ASP A 757 0.58 -16.94 -38.67
C ASP A 757 1.20 -17.94 -39.65
N ALA A 758 0.48 -18.27 -40.74
CA ALA A 758 0.99 -19.13 -41.76
C ALA A 758 0.40 -18.79 -43.15
N VAL A 759 1.23 -18.82 -44.17
CA VAL A 759 0.83 -18.65 -45.57
C VAL A 759 1.29 -19.82 -46.37
N PHE A 760 0.38 -20.36 -47.17
CA PHE A 760 0.58 -21.54 -47.97
C PHE A 760 0.37 -21.19 -49.44
N HIS A 761 1.14 -21.88 -50.29
CA HIS A 761 1.03 -21.79 -51.76
C HIS A 761 0.40 -23.09 -52.29
N ARG A 762 -0.57 -22.98 -53.18
CA ARG A 762 -1.24 -24.15 -53.76
C ARG A 762 -0.27 -24.97 -54.64
N LEU A 763 -0.31 -26.28 -54.60
CA LEU A 763 0.60 -27.17 -55.29
C LEU A 763 0.59 -26.97 -56.81
N ASP A 764 -0.52 -26.56 -57.40
CA ASP A 764 -0.66 -26.28 -58.84
C ASP A 764 -0.23 -24.87 -59.23
N GLY A 765 0.24 -24.06 -58.29
CA GLY A 765 0.68 -22.70 -58.50
C GLY A 765 -0.43 -21.67 -58.70
N SER A 766 -1.69 -22.03 -58.53
CA SER A 766 -2.86 -21.19 -58.87
C SER A 766 -3.31 -20.23 -57.80
N GLY A 767 -2.79 -20.31 -56.58
CA GLY A 767 -3.29 -19.47 -55.48
C GLY A 767 -2.58 -19.62 -54.15
N TRP A 768 -3.04 -18.83 -53.21
CA TRP A 768 -2.52 -18.71 -51.86
C TRP A 768 -3.59 -18.95 -50.80
N LEU A 769 -3.19 -19.46 -49.62
CA LEU A 769 -4.05 -19.62 -48.48
C LEU A 769 -3.37 -19.04 -47.24
N ILE A 770 -4.00 -18.07 -46.61
CA ILE A 770 -3.58 -17.50 -45.34
C ILE A 770 -4.36 -18.19 -44.23
N VAL A 771 -3.64 -18.71 -43.25
CA VAL A 771 -4.23 -19.35 -42.06
C VAL A 771 -3.82 -18.56 -40.84
N ASP A 772 -4.81 -18.21 -40.02
CA ASP A 772 -4.62 -17.59 -38.72
C ASP A 772 -5.19 -18.55 -37.65
N TRP A 773 -4.36 -19.00 -36.71
CA TRP A 773 -4.70 -20.02 -35.74
C TRP A 773 -5.41 -19.41 -34.52
N LYS A 774 -6.48 -20.05 -34.06
CA LYS A 774 -7.24 -19.64 -32.88
C LYS A 774 -7.30 -20.78 -31.87
N THR A 775 -6.70 -20.57 -30.68
CA THR A 775 -6.71 -21.51 -29.56
C THR A 775 -7.95 -21.39 -28.68
N GLY A 776 -8.73 -20.30 -28.83
CA GLY A 776 -10.02 -20.09 -28.15
C GLY A 776 -11.19 -20.62 -28.94
N ARG A 777 -12.38 -20.71 -28.31
CA ARG A 777 -13.64 -21.16 -28.95
C ARG A 777 -14.55 -19.99 -29.37
N ARG A 778 -14.20 -18.78 -28.99
CA ARG A 778 -14.98 -17.58 -29.35
C ARG A 778 -14.76 -17.29 -30.84
N GLN A 779 -15.86 -17.15 -31.56
CA GLN A 779 -15.82 -16.71 -32.96
C GLN A 779 -15.28 -15.27 -33.07
N VAL A 780 -14.37 -15.05 -33.98
CA VAL A 780 -13.78 -13.75 -34.29
C VAL A 780 -14.35 -13.25 -35.62
N PRO A 781 -14.67 -11.94 -35.76
CA PRO A 781 -15.08 -11.38 -37.06
C PRO A 781 -13.98 -11.61 -38.12
N VAL A 782 -14.39 -11.75 -39.37
CA VAL A 782 -13.46 -12.05 -40.48
C VAL A 782 -12.84 -10.80 -41.10
N ASP A 783 -13.12 -9.61 -40.59
CA ASP A 783 -12.68 -8.34 -41.15
C ASP A 783 -11.15 -8.21 -41.22
N GLN A 784 -10.46 -8.70 -40.19
CA GLN A 784 -8.99 -8.80 -40.17
C GLN A 784 -8.46 -9.61 -41.35
N LEU A 785 -9.08 -10.71 -41.72
CA LEU A 785 -8.67 -11.55 -42.85
C LEU A 785 -8.78 -10.80 -44.15
N SER A 786 -9.76 -9.88 -44.29
CA SER A 786 -9.87 -9.04 -45.49
C SER A 786 -8.61 -8.17 -45.69
N VAL A 787 -8.11 -7.59 -44.58
CA VAL A 787 -6.87 -6.81 -44.64
C VAL A 787 -5.67 -7.70 -45.03
N TYR A 788 -5.61 -8.92 -44.50
CA TYR A 788 -4.56 -9.88 -44.84
C TYR A 788 -4.57 -10.26 -46.31
N VAL A 789 -5.75 -10.53 -46.89
CA VAL A 789 -5.92 -10.83 -48.32
C VAL A 789 -5.42 -9.69 -49.19
N HIS A 790 -5.81 -8.43 -48.87
CA HIS A 790 -5.36 -7.28 -49.65
C HIS A 790 -3.83 -7.03 -49.52
N ALA A 791 -3.29 -7.14 -48.29
CA ALA A 791 -1.86 -6.94 -48.02
C ALA A 791 -1.00 -8.00 -48.73
N TRP A 792 -1.42 -9.27 -48.68
CA TRP A 792 -0.74 -10.36 -49.36
C TRP A 792 -0.82 -10.21 -50.88
N ALA A 793 -2.01 -9.99 -51.43
CA ALA A 793 -2.24 -9.81 -52.86
C ALA A 793 -1.40 -8.67 -53.42
N ALA A 794 -1.33 -7.54 -52.75
CA ALA A 794 -0.51 -6.40 -53.12
C ALA A 794 0.99 -6.73 -53.05
N SER A 795 1.46 -7.43 -52.04
CA SER A 795 2.86 -7.82 -51.91
C SER A 795 3.35 -8.79 -52.98
N GLN A 796 2.47 -9.70 -53.41
CA GLN A 796 2.78 -10.71 -54.45
C GLN A 796 2.42 -10.24 -55.87
N GLY A 797 1.74 -9.10 -56.01
CA GLY A 797 1.27 -8.59 -57.31
C GLY A 797 0.20 -9.48 -57.96
N VAL A 798 -0.65 -10.14 -57.17
CA VAL A 798 -1.69 -11.07 -57.64
C VAL A 798 -3.09 -10.52 -57.34
N PRO A 799 -4.13 -10.95 -58.08
CA PRO A 799 -5.50 -10.56 -57.76
C PRO A 799 -5.94 -11.12 -56.37
N THR A 800 -6.74 -10.39 -55.63
CA THR A 800 -7.32 -10.83 -54.33
C THR A 800 -8.09 -12.14 -54.49
N ALA A 801 -8.73 -12.39 -55.61
CA ALA A 801 -9.45 -13.64 -55.90
C ALA A 801 -8.56 -14.89 -55.89
N SER A 802 -7.24 -14.74 -56.01
CA SER A 802 -6.27 -15.86 -55.94
C SER A 802 -5.72 -16.06 -54.51
N VAL A 803 -6.21 -15.32 -53.50
CA VAL A 803 -5.79 -15.41 -52.08
C VAL A 803 -7.00 -15.78 -51.25
N ARG A 804 -6.97 -16.95 -50.64
CA ARG A 804 -7.96 -17.41 -49.64
C ARG A 804 -7.40 -17.12 -48.25
N ALA A 805 -8.30 -16.91 -47.27
CA ALA A 805 -7.92 -16.74 -45.87
C ALA A 805 -8.93 -17.41 -44.95
N ALA A 806 -8.47 -17.99 -43.85
CA ALA A 806 -9.31 -18.70 -42.92
C ALA A 806 -8.79 -18.59 -41.48
N TYR A 807 -9.71 -18.50 -40.53
CA TYR A 807 -9.43 -18.82 -39.13
C TYR A 807 -9.59 -20.32 -38.90
N VAL A 808 -8.61 -20.87 -38.19
CA VAL A 808 -8.63 -22.30 -37.80
C VAL A 808 -8.62 -22.40 -36.28
N TYR A 809 -9.75 -22.87 -35.73
CA TYR A 809 -9.94 -23.06 -34.29
C TYR A 809 -9.48 -24.47 -33.89
N VAL A 810 -8.29 -24.58 -33.33
CA VAL A 810 -7.65 -25.88 -33.01
C VAL A 810 -8.21 -26.55 -31.76
N ASP A 811 -8.94 -25.83 -30.89
CA ASP A 811 -9.58 -26.42 -29.68
C ASP A 811 -10.90 -27.17 -30.01
N TYR A 812 -11.32 -27.23 -31.25
CA TYR A 812 -12.41 -28.10 -31.72
C TYR A 812 -11.86 -29.44 -32.23
N PRO A 813 -12.51 -30.57 -31.96
CA PRO A 813 -12.13 -31.87 -32.51
C PRO A 813 -12.04 -31.85 -34.04
N GLY A 814 -10.87 -32.14 -34.59
CA GLY A 814 -10.61 -32.09 -36.04
C GLY A 814 -10.44 -30.69 -36.64
N GLY A 815 -10.46 -29.65 -35.79
CA GLY A 815 -10.33 -28.27 -36.24
C GLY A 815 -11.61 -27.71 -36.86
N ARG A 816 -12.03 -26.54 -36.43
CA ARG A 816 -13.11 -25.79 -37.10
C ARG A 816 -12.48 -24.72 -37.99
N VAL A 817 -12.92 -24.64 -39.24
CA VAL A 817 -12.44 -23.69 -40.20
C VAL A 817 -13.55 -22.67 -40.50
N ASP A 818 -13.26 -21.40 -40.28
CA ASP A 818 -14.12 -20.27 -40.68
C ASP A 818 -13.40 -19.53 -41.81
N GLU A 819 -13.74 -19.85 -43.05
CA GLU A 819 -13.10 -19.30 -44.26
C GLU A 819 -13.79 -17.98 -44.66
N LEU A 820 -12.98 -16.99 -45.07
CA LEU A 820 -13.45 -15.73 -45.61
C LEU A 820 -14.04 -16.00 -47.02
N THR A 821 -15.34 -15.80 -47.18
CA THR A 821 -16.05 -15.94 -48.44
C THR A 821 -15.85 -14.71 -49.32
N ALA A 822 -16.00 -14.85 -50.62
CA ALA A 822 -15.92 -13.71 -51.55
C ALA A 822 -16.93 -12.59 -51.23
N GLU A 823 -18.09 -12.96 -50.66
CA GLU A 823 -19.13 -12.00 -50.21
C GLU A 823 -18.74 -11.31 -48.93
N GLY A 824 -17.97 -11.97 -48.06
CA GLY A 824 -17.45 -11.43 -46.79
C GLY A 824 -16.20 -10.58 -46.91
N LEU A 825 -15.54 -10.61 -48.10
CA LEU A 825 -14.33 -9.82 -48.33
C LEU A 825 -14.66 -8.32 -48.40
N LEU A 826 -14.13 -7.56 -47.43
CA LEU A 826 -14.28 -6.10 -47.42
C LEU A 826 -13.45 -5.49 -48.54
N GLY A 827 -14.05 -4.59 -49.34
CA GLY A 827 -13.32 -3.79 -50.35
C GLY A 827 -12.41 -2.77 -49.67
N LEU A 828 -11.39 -2.32 -50.38
CA LEU A 828 -10.48 -1.27 -49.90
C LEU A 828 -11.23 0.03 -49.56
N ASP A 829 -12.26 0.37 -50.31
CA ASP A 829 -13.17 1.50 -50.06
C ASP A 829 -13.97 1.36 -48.76
N GLN A 830 -14.37 0.15 -48.39
CA GLN A 830 -15.05 -0.12 -47.14
C GLN A 830 -14.11 -0.02 -45.92
N ILE A 831 -12.88 -0.51 -46.09
CA ILE A 831 -11.84 -0.38 -45.07
C ILE A 831 -11.44 1.10 -44.91
N GLU A 832 -11.26 1.82 -46.03
CA GLU A 832 -10.95 3.26 -46.01
C GLU A 832 -12.08 4.06 -45.32
N SER A 833 -13.33 3.75 -45.59
CA SER A 833 -14.47 4.38 -44.95
C SER A 833 -14.50 4.10 -43.44
N ALA A 834 -14.09 2.90 -43.01
CA ALA A 834 -13.97 2.57 -41.58
C ALA A 834 -12.84 3.37 -40.91
N LEU A 835 -11.77 3.64 -41.63
CA LEU A 835 -10.61 4.43 -41.15
C LEU A 835 -10.84 5.94 -41.27
N ALA A 836 -11.83 6.40 -42.01
CA ALA A 836 -12.12 7.83 -42.19
C ALA A 836 -12.52 8.48 -40.85
N PRO A 837 -12.12 9.75 -40.61
CA PRO A 837 -12.54 10.47 -39.38
C PRO A 837 -14.06 10.56 -39.30
N GLY A 838 -14.61 10.34 -38.10
CA GLY A 838 -16.04 10.55 -37.85
C GLY A 838 -16.39 12.02 -38.02
N SER A 839 -17.65 12.32 -38.41
CA SER A 839 -18.11 13.70 -38.47
C SER A 839 -17.94 14.40 -37.14
N PRO A 840 -17.39 15.63 -37.10
CA PRO A 840 -17.28 16.37 -35.86
C PRO A 840 -18.70 16.62 -35.28
N PRO A 841 -18.86 16.61 -33.94
CA PRO A 841 -20.11 17.03 -33.34
C PRO A 841 -20.42 18.49 -33.76
N GLU A 842 -21.71 18.80 -34.01
CA GLU A 842 -22.13 20.13 -34.39
C GLU A 842 -21.54 21.21 -33.49
N GLU A 843 -20.93 22.24 -34.05
CA GLU A 843 -20.32 23.35 -33.35
C GLU A 843 -21.33 24.02 -32.42
N MET A 844 -21.12 23.84 -31.10
CA MET A 844 -21.81 24.70 -30.11
C MET A 844 -21.22 26.10 -30.19
N THR A 845 -22.08 27.09 -30.35
CA THR A 845 -21.74 28.51 -30.34
C THR A 845 -20.88 28.91 -29.16
N PRO A 846 -19.74 29.56 -29.32
CA PRO A 846 -18.87 29.96 -28.21
C PRO A 846 -19.60 30.95 -27.30
N LEU A 847 -19.52 30.70 -25.99
CA LEU A 847 -19.98 31.63 -24.95
C LEU A 847 -19.23 32.96 -25.09
N PRO A 848 -19.90 34.11 -24.94
CA PRO A 848 -19.27 35.42 -25.02
C PRO A 848 -18.19 35.56 -23.94
N ALA A 849 -17.07 36.14 -24.34
CA ALA A 849 -15.95 36.43 -23.44
C ALA A 849 -16.41 37.36 -22.31
N PRO A 850 -16.00 37.15 -21.06
CA PRO A 850 -16.31 38.08 -19.98
C PRO A 850 -15.68 39.45 -20.25
N GLU A 851 -16.50 40.49 -20.18
CA GLU A 851 -16.02 41.88 -20.26
C GLU A 851 -15.04 42.17 -19.13
N GLN A 852 -13.89 42.75 -19.48
CA GLN A 852 -12.90 43.20 -18.51
C GLN A 852 -13.48 44.35 -17.70
N PRO A 853 -13.39 44.35 -16.36
CA PRO A 853 -13.72 45.50 -15.55
C PRO A 853 -12.72 46.60 -15.83
N GLY A 854 -13.27 47.79 -16.18
CA GLY A 854 -12.53 49.04 -16.39
C GLY A 854 -11.99 49.64 -15.11
#